data_169c13ecfc31c19d76b4eb25dc192032
#
_entry.id   169c13ecfc31c19d76b4eb25dc192032
#
_cell.length_a   1.000
_cell.length_b   1.000
_cell.length_c   1.000
_cell.angle_alpha   90.00
_cell.angle_beta   90.00
_cell.angle_gamma   90.00
#
_symmetry.space_group_name_H-M   'P 1'
#
loop_
_entity.id
_entity.type
_entity.pdbx_description
1 polymer ?
#
loop_
_entity_poly.entity_id
_entity_poly.type
_entity_poly.pdbx_seq_one_letter_code
_entity_poly.pdbx_strand_id
1 'polypeptide(L)'
;MQCYTERTMKAKNLKVLEENGFQVPKFKIAYPGDEIDFSYFDSELFAVRSNDAHEDGENFSYAGQFLTVLNVPKSEVDKAIKSVVDSYKNRYYEEKLGIQAENKISSVIIQEMVASEYSGVLFTANPKGILNETVIVVGKGLGSSIVEDKAETITYHHYRDGATYKEGNALNFPENLVKELEKTGERIEKLFGKPMDIEFAVKDEKIYILQAREITSLDFTKNIRILDNSNIAESYPGVCSKLTGSFAGEVYTRIFTRLIGRVLGKSANMYEDLFTHMVSYFGGRMYYEISSWYDILRLLPFSSKIIPIWQKMLGVEDEKIHFSKKRPSLFIKTKLFFSTLYLFLISQKKMADLSLFFEKEFQYYNAKVENEEDPKKLYNLFLEMEDVFFKEWDWTLINDMVSFLSTHFAGKNVKNTLALESKKPVEALNELVHTYSKFGAGSHEYKEKKAYYIKYYGDRTIGELKLETRTFATNPELLDKMVEERAMLPVQDINKSTVKIKKTLARSSTNYREISRMNRSRLFGLMRKLIDKIGAKTVGEDIYHLSLPQIREMIFSGKDFTEEIKEEKRLMLVYNELPTIKKVVLLGDPVIDFSIMDRSICDEETERDFLTGRGVSSGKITGEVIKITDMRTVSLKDVKDKIIATYSTDPGWFLLLDVAKGILAERGSLLSHTAIVARELKKPAVVGISDLMNHIKNGDIVELDGDKGYCKVIRESKIE
;
A
#
# COMPACT_ATOMS: atom_id res chain seq x y z
N MET A 1 47.65 15.47 21.94
CA MET A 1 46.50 14.86 22.64
C MET A 1 45.15 15.18 22.04
N GLN A 2 44.94 16.29 21.39
CA GLN A 2 43.62 16.67 20.77
C GLN A 2 43.19 15.84 19.52
N CYS A 3 44.06 15.04 18.94
CA CYS A 3 43.79 14.33 17.67
C CYS A 3 43.21 12.90 17.83
N TYR A 4 43.08 12.37 19.06
CA TYR A 4 42.57 11.01 19.33
C TYR A 4 41.08 10.97 19.77
N THR A 5 40.51 12.11 20.17
CA THR A 5 39.11 12.22 20.67
C THR A 5 38.07 12.08 19.59
N GLU A 6 38.44 12.09 18.29
CA GLU A 6 37.49 12.08 17.15
C GLU A 6 37.13 10.68 16.59
N ARG A 7 37.64 9.59 17.22
CA ARG A 7 37.53 8.25 16.63
C ARG A 7 36.38 7.39 17.15
N THR A 8 35.68 7.79 18.20
CA THR A 8 34.56 7.02 18.76
C THR A 8 33.25 7.64 18.30
N MET A 9 32.38 6.85 17.67
CA MET A 9 31.17 7.37 17.03
C MET A 9 30.16 7.96 18.03
N LYS A 10 29.99 7.33 19.23
CA LYS A 10 29.01 7.79 20.24
C LYS A 10 29.25 9.22 20.72
N ALA A 11 30.46 9.50 21.23
CA ALA A 11 30.79 10.84 21.73
C ALA A 11 30.81 11.90 20.62
N LYS A 12 31.29 11.53 19.42
CA LYS A 12 31.26 12.40 18.24
C LYS A 12 29.83 12.76 17.85
N ASN A 13 28.93 11.80 17.80
CA ASN A 13 27.55 12.03 17.44
C ASN A 13 26.83 12.94 18.46
N LEU A 14 27.08 12.73 19.77
CA LEU A 14 26.52 13.62 20.81
C LEU A 14 27.01 15.06 20.65
N LYS A 15 28.30 15.27 20.34
CA LYS A 15 28.85 16.60 20.08
C LYS A 15 28.24 17.27 18.86
N VAL A 16 28.08 16.52 17.75
CA VAL A 16 27.41 17.01 16.54
C VAL A 16 25.98 17.41 16.83
N LEU A 17 25.24 16.63 17.64
CA LEU A 17 23.86 16.94 18.03
C LEU A 17 23.80 18.23 18.87
N GLU A 18 24.68 18.37 19.87
CA GLU A 18 24.77 19.56 20.71
C GLU A 18 25.06 20.82 19.87
N GLU A 19 26.05 20.76 18.97
CA GLU A 19 26.44 21.85 18.06
C GLU A 19 25.30 22.25 17.08
N ASN A 20 24.35 21.32 16.78
CA ASN A 20 23.19 21.57 15.93
C ASN A 20 21.91 21.88 16.70
N GLY A 21 22.03 22.19 18.02
CA GLY A 21 20.94 22.70 18.84
C GLY A 21 19.95 21.68 19.35
N PHE A 22 20.30 20.39 19.36
CA PHE A 22 19.52 19.38 20.05
C PHE A 22 19.81 19.43 21.55
N GLN A 23 18.80 19.11 22.37
CA GLN A 23 18.96 19.00 23.82
C GLN A 23 19.73 17.72 24.16
N VAL A 24 21.00 17.86 24.45
CA VAL A 24 21.87 16.78 24.89
C VAL A 24 22.26 17.03 26.35
N PRO A 25 22.11 16.06 27.28
CA PRO A 25 22.60 16.24 28.64
C PRO A 25 24.11 16.50 28.62
N LYS A 26 24.60 17.39 29.48
CA LYS A 26 26.04 17.72 29.52
C LYS A 26 26.86 16.46 29.69
N PHE A 27 27.95 16.36 28.95
CA PHE A 27 28.80 15.16 28.99
C PHE A 27 30.29 15.51 28.82
N LYS A 28 31.14 14.63 29.34
CA LYS A 28 32.58 14.65 29.11
C LYS A 28 33.11 13.28 28.76
N ILE A 29 34.15 13.23 27.96
CA ILE A 29 34.90 12.00 27.70
C ILE A 29 36.03 11.90 28.73
N ALA A 30 36.15 10.76 29.37
CA ALA A 30 37.18 10.50 30.37
C ALA A 30 37.94 9.22 30.06
N TYR A 31 39.19 9.20 30.45
CA TYR A 31 40.05 8.02 30.43
C TYR A 31 40.32 7.56 31.86
N PRO A 32 40.71 6.28 32.08
CA PRO A 32 41.08 5.81 33.42
C PRO A 32 42.23 6.63 34.00
N GLY A 33 41.97 7.26 35.16
CA GLY A 33 42.95 8.10 35.86
C GLY A 33 42.89 9.59 35.55
N ASP A 34 41.94 10.04 34.71
CA ASP A 34 41.70 11.46 34.50
C ASP A 34 41.09 12.11 35.75
N GLU A 35 41.52 13.30 36.13
CA GLU A 35 40.82 14.15 37.07
C GLU A 35 39.61 14.79 36.41
N ILE A 36 38.39 14.52 36.94
CA ILE A 36 37.14 15.00 36.37
C ILE A 36 36.77 16.31 37.03
N ASP A 37 36.76 17.38 36.22
CA ASP A 37 36.21 18.67 36.66
C ASP A 37 34.70 18.62 36.64
N PHE A 38 34.10 18.47 37.81
CA PHE A 38 32.66 18.42 38.02
C PHE A 38 31.99 19.81 38.05
N SER A 39 32.73 20.90 38.04
CA SER A 39 32.15 22.26 38.00
C SER A 39 31.40 22.54 36.69
N TYR A 40 31.71 21.78 35.64
CA TYR A 40 31.02 21.83 34.36
C TYR A 40 29.57 21.32 34.41
N PHE A 41 29.27 20.42 35.34
CA PHE A 41 27.99 19.72 35.42
C PHE A 41 27.06 20.37 36.44
N ASP A 42 25.75 20.31 36.14
CA ASP A 42 24.69 20.81 37.01
C ASP A 42 24.02 19.67 37.83
N SER A 43 24.35 18.41 37.55
CA SER A 43 23.77 17.22 38.19
C SER A 43 24.72 16.62 39.22
N GLU A 44 24.14 15.99 40.28
CA GLU A 44 24.85 15.16 41.24
C GLU A 44 24.87 13.68 40.86
N LEU A 45 24.10 13.27 39.85
CA LEU A 45 24.00 11.89 39.35
C LEU A 45 24.42 11.82 37.88
N PHE A 46 25.15 10.74 37.55
CA PHE A 46 25.73 10.54 36.24
C PHE A 46 25.42 9.16 35.67
N ALA A 47 25.40 9.09 34.33
CA ALA A 47 25.53 7.85 33.57
C ALA A 47 26.99 7.72 33.10
N VAL A 48 27.64 6.60 33.39
CA VAL A 48 28.95 6.26 32.88
C VAL A 48 28.80 5.19 31.81
N ARG A 49 29.03 5.58 30.56
CA ARG A 49 28.75 4.77 29.38
C ARG A 49 30.03 4.36 28.66
N SER A 50 29.99 3.20 28.01
CA SER A 50 31.07 2.76 27.12
C SER A 50 31.27 3.71 25.93
N ASN A 51 32.51 3.87 25.51
CA ASN A 51 32.92 4.70 24.38
C ASN A 51 34.15 4.06 23.70
N ASP A 52 33.93 2.87 23.12
CA ASP A 52 34.96 2.14 22.40
C ASP A 52 34.78 2.28 20.88
N ALA A 53 35.92 2.42 20.15
CA ALA A 53 35.89 2.58 18.69
C ALA A 53 35.40 1.32 17.94
N HIS A 54 35.35 0.18 18.59
CA HIS A 54 34.92 -1.09 18.00
C HIS A 54 33.46 -1.40 18.28
N GLU A 55 32.79 -0.67 19.18
CA GLU A 55 31.39 -0.90 19.54
C GLU A 55 30.45 -0.59 18.37
N ASP A 56 30.79 0.41 17.54
CA ASP A 56 30.00 0.88 16.40
C ASP A 56 30.78 0.71 15.07
N GLY A 57 31.37 -0.46 14.80
CA GLY A 57 32.08 -0.73 13.54
C GLY A 57 31.09 -0.80 12.35
N GLU A 58 31.55 -0.43 11.13
CA GLU A 58 30.73 -0.40 9.90
C GLU A 58 30.06 -1.75 9.56
N ASN A 59 30.57 -2.88 10.10
CA ASN A 59 30.07 -4.22 9.77
C ASN A 59 29.54 -5.02 10.96
N PHE A 60 29.67 -4.53 12.21
CA PHE A 60 29.25 -5.25 13.42
C PHE A 60 28.81 -4.28 14.51
N SER A 61 27.68 -4.57 15.15
CA SER A 61 27.19 -3.87 16.34
C SER A 61 27.35 -4.78 17.55
N TYR A 62 28.12 -4.32 18.55
CA TYR A 62 28.21 -4.96 19.86
C TYR A 62 27.20 -4.36 20.85
N ALA A 63 26.02 -3.97 20.38
CA ALA A 63 24.98 -3.35 21.18
C ALA A 63 24.64 -4.21 22.42
N GLY A 64 24.68 -3.59 23.60
CA GLY A 64 24.34 -4.24 24.86
C GLY A 64 25.43 -5.14 25.48
N GLN A 65 26.60 -5.26 24.86
CA GLN A 65 27.69 -6.09 25.42
C GLN A 65 28.61 -5.34 26.41
N PHE A 66 28.64 -4.02 26.34
CA PHE A 66 29.44 -3.20 27.23
C PHE A 66 28.59 -2.55 28.31
N LEU A 67 29.19 -2.47 29.52
CA LEU A 67 28.50 -1.98 30.70
C LEU A 67 28.18 -0.49 30.59
N THR A 68 26.95 -0.11 30.91
CA THR A 68 26.55 1.25 31.25
C THR A 68 26.10 1.27 32.71
N VAL A 69 26.69 2.16 33.50
CA VAL A 69 26.32 2.33 34.91
C VAL A 69 25.53 3.62 35.05
N LEU A 70 24.28 3.50 35.53
CA LEU A 70 23.36 4.62 35.71
C LEU A 70 23.25 5.03 37.18
N ASN A 71 22.76 6.24 37.43
CA ASN A 71 22.55 6.80 38.77
C ASN A 71 23.82 6.82 39.64
N VAL A 72 24.95 7.07 39.00
CA VAL A 72 26.26 7.12 39.68
C VAL A 72 26.40 8.46 40.40
N PRO A 73 26.48 8.48 41.74
CA PRO A 73 26.77 9.71 42.48
C PRO A 73 28.19 10.17 42.17
N LYS A 74 28.43 11.46 42.25
CA LYS A 74 29.73 12.12 41.98
C LYS A 74 30.92 11.42 42.67
N SER A 75 30.73 10.97 43.90
CA SER A 75 31.75 10.27 44.70
C SER A 75 32.14 8.88 44.17
N GLU A 76 31.29 8.27 43.34
CA GLU A 76 31.48 6.88 42.83
C GLU A 76 31.82 6.83 41.34
N VAL A 77 31.96 8.01 40.67
CA VAL A 77 32.25 8.06 39.22
C VAL A 77 33.53 7.34 38.85
N ASP A 78 34.60 7.50 39.60
CA ASP A 78 35.88 6.83 39.33
C ASP A 78 35.75 5.29 39.40
N LYS A 79 34.96 4.79 40.37
CA LYS A 79 34.70 3.36 40.49
C LYS A 79 33.87 2.86 39.29
N ALA A 80 32.87 3.64 38.86
CA ALA A 80 32.08 3.32 37.68
C ALA A 80 32.88 3.31 36.40
N ILE A 81 33.79 4.29 36.20
CA ILE A 81 34.73 4.33 35.06
C ILE A 81 35.52 3.02 35.02
N LYS A 82 36.10 2.62 36.16
CA LYS A 82 36.86 1.38 36.22
C LYS A 82 36.02 0.16 35.85
N SER A 83 34.81 0.06 36.35
CA SER A 83 33.89 -1.05 36.04
C SER A 83 33.54 -1.12 34.55
N VAL A 84 33.26 0.02 33.90
CA VAL A 84 32.95 0.10 32.48
C VAL A 84 34.19 -0.30 31.64
N VAL A 85 35.38 0.22 31.99
CA VAL A 85 36.62 -0.12 31.29
C VAL A 85 37.01 -1.59 31.49
N ASP A 86 36.76 -2.16 32.68
CA ASP A 86 36.99 -3.59 32.92
C ASP A 86 36.06 -4.47 32.09
N SER A 87 34.85 -3.99 31.76
CA SER A 87 33.92 -4.72 30.87
C SER A 87 34.48 -4.87 29.43
N TYR A 88 35.34 -3.99 28.98
CA TYR A 88 36.00 -4.11 27.69
C TYR A 88 36.94 -5.31 27.58
N LYS A 89 37.35 -5.87 28.69
CA LYS A 89 38.24 -7.05 28.74
C LYS A 89 37.52 -8.36 28.42
N ASN A 90 36.20 -8.38 28.46
CA ASN A 90 35.36 -9.54 28.10
C ASN A 90 35.26 -9.70 26.55
N ARG A 91 36.41 -9.91 25.90
CA ARG A 91 36.53 -9.96 24.43
C ARG A 91 36.27 -11.34 23.84
N TYR A 92 35.29 -12.09 24.32
CA TYR A 92 34.99 -13.44 23.85
C TYR A 92 34.74 -13.53 22.34
N TYR A 93 34.24 -12.45 21.71
CA TYR A 93 33.96 -12.40 20.28
C TYR A 93 35.14 -12.00 19.41
N GLU A 94 36.11 -11.20 19.93
CA GLU A 94 37.31 -10.83 19.18
C GLU A 94 38.20 -12.05 18.95
N GLU A 95 38.35 -12.92 19.96
CA GLU A 95 39.07 -14.19 19.82
C GLU A 95 38.42 -15.13 18.80
N LYS A 96 37.08 -15.15 18.73
CA LYS A 96 36.31 -15.99 17.80
C LYS A 96 36.35 -15.52 16.36
N LEU A 97 36.59 -14.21 16.12
CA LEU A 97 36.69 -13.60 14.80
C LEU A 97 38.12 -13.39 14.31
N GLY A 98 39.14 -13.73 15.13
CA GLY A 98 40.55 -13.63 14.77
C GLY A 98 41.07 -12.19 14.60
N ILE A 99 40.40 -11.21 15.22
CA ILE A 99 40.78 -9.80 15.17
C ILE A 99 41.93 -9.56 16.19
N GLN A 100 43.11 -9.18 15.72
CA GLN A 100 44.24 -8.84 16.63
C GLN A 100 43.93 -7.51 17.35
N ALA A 101 43.93 -7.58 18.69
CA ALA A 101 43.75 -6.41 19.53
C ALA A 101 44.94 -5.45 19.42
N GLU A 102 44.79 -4.33 18.73
CA GLU A 102 45.70 -3.20 18.93
C GLU A 102 45.45 -2.61 20.32
N ASN A 103 46.53 -2.29 21.07
CA ASN A 103 46.48 -1.63 22.37
C ASN A 103 45.90 -0.20 22.23
N LYS A 104 44.58 -0.06 22.22
CA LYS A 104 43.92 1.25 22.21
C LYS A 104 43.43 1.60 23.62
N ILE A 105 43.65 2.87 24.00
CA ILE A 105 43.18 3.41 25.27
C ILE A 105 41.66 3.57 25.18
N SER A 106 40.91 2.74 25.92
CA SER A 106 39.46 2.81 25.98
C SER A 106 39.02 4.02 26.83
N SER A 107 38.10 4.81 26.30
CA SER A 107 37.49 5.95 27.02
C SER A 107 36.06 5.63 27.45
N VAL A 108 35.49 6.47 28.30
CA VAL A 108 34.10 6.42 28.73
C VAL A 108 33.46 7.78 28.52
N ILE A 109 32.12 7.80 28.39
CA ILE A 109 31.32 9.01 28.43
C ILE A 109 30.72 9.14 29.81
N ILE A 110 30.99 10.26 30.50
CA ILE A 110 30.31 10.67 31.72
C ILE A 110 29.24 11.67 31.31
N GLN A 111 27.99 11.34 31.50
CA GLN A 111 26.84 12.13 31.06
C GLN A 111 25.91 12.40 32.25
N GLU A 112 25.37 13.62 32.35
CA GLU A 112 24.37 13.93 33.39
C GLU A 112 23.15 13.02 33.26
N MET A 113 22.66 12.52 34.41
CA MET A 113 21.41 11.76 34.44
C MET A 113 20.21 12.69 34.24
N VAL A 114 19.33 12.29 33.35
CA VAL A 114 18.01 12.89 33.21
C VAL A 114 17.04 12.11 34.09
N ALA A 115 16.41 12.77 35.06
CA ALA A 115 15.35 12.17 35.87
C ALA A 115 14.07 12.08 35.01
N SER A 116 14.05 11.13 34.09
CA SER A 116 13.05 11.01 33.03
C SER A 116 11.70 10.52 33.56
N GLU A 117 10.63 11.15 33.09
CA GLU A 117 9.24 10.70 33.24
C GLU A 117 8.96 9.56 32.26
N TYR A 118 9.48 9.71 31.05
CA TYR A 118 9.46 8.74 29.96
C TYR A 118 10.84 8.64 29.34
N SER A 119 11.13 7.48 28.78
CA SER A 119 12.33 7.27 27.95
C SER A 119 12.02 6.26 26.88
N GLY A 120 12.90 6.15 25.88
CA GLY A 120 12.66 5.22 24.80
C GLY A 120 13.73 5.23 23.75
N VAL A 121 13.41 4.54 22.67
CA VAL A 121 14.23 4.44 21.47
C VAL A 121 13.41 4.87 20.26
N LEU A 122 14.00 5.70 19.42
CA LEU A 122 13.43 6.13 18.15
C LEU A 122 14.31 5.62 17.02
N PHE A 123 13.74 4.82 16.15
CA PHE A 123 14.36 4.39 14.90
C PHE A 123 13.78 5.23 13.76
N THR A 124 14.63 5.95 13.01
CA THR A 124 14.15 6.78 11.88
C THR A 124 13.79 5.96 10.65
N ALA A 125 14.16 4.69 10.63
CA ALA A 125 13.67 3.66 9.72
C ALA A 125 13.47 2.38 10.54
N ASN A 126 12.50 1.53 10.17
CA ASN A 126 12.26 0.28 10.88
C ASN A 126 13.46 -0.67 10.73
N PRO A 127 14.10 -1.11 11.83
CA PRO A 127 15.25 -2.02 11.80
C PRO A 127 15.00 -3.36 11.10
N LYS A 128 13.73 -3.73 10.93
CA LYS A 128 13.32 -4.93 10.17
C LYS A 128 13.42 -4.74 8.65
N GLY A 129 13.74 -3.53 8.15
CA GLY A 129 13.97 -3.25 6.74
C GLY A 129 12.86 -2.47 6.04
N ILE A 130 11.99 -1.74 6.77
CA ILE A 130 11.05 -0.79 6.16
C ILE A 130 11.65 0.63 6.30
N LEU A 131 12.14 1.18 5.19
CA LEU A 131 12.95 2.40 5.21
C LEU A 131 12.15 3.69 5.41
N ASN A 132 10.86 3.68 5.15
CA ASN A 132 9.98 4.84 5.29
C ASN A 132 9.02 4.75 6.48
N GLU A 133 9.35 3.91 7.45
CA GLU A 133 8.61 3.74 8.70
C GLU A 133 9.49 4.15 9.88
N THR A 134 9.12 5.22 10.58
CA THR A 134 9.70 5.60 11.87
C THR A 134 9.05 4.79 12.98
N VAL A 135 9.86 4.21 13.86
CA VAL A 135 9.40 3.41 14.99
C VAL A 135 9.84 4.08 16.29
N ILE A 136 8.89 4.36 17.19
CA ILE A 136 9.15 5.02 18.46
C ILE A 136 8.66 4.11 19.59
N VAL A 137 9.58 3.55 20.37
CA VAL A 137 9.27 2.72 21.54
C VAL A 137 9.42 3.59 22.78
N VAL A 138 8.35 3.69 23.57
CA VAL A 138 8.30 4.51 24.79
C VAL A 138 7.92 3.66 25.98
N GLY A 139 8.60 3.88 27.10
CA GLY A 139 8.24 3.34 28.40
C GLY A 139 8.32 4.40 29.50
N LYS A 140 7.76 4.12 30.67
CA LYS A 140 7.76 5.02 31.83
C LYS A 140 9.08 4.91 32.59
N GLY A 141 9.67 6.03 32.94
CA GLY A 141 10.88 6.10 33.76
C GLY A 141 12.18 5.96 32.97
N LEU A 142 13.19 5.29 33.53
CA LEU A 142 14.53 5.19 32.97
C LEU A 142 14.64 4.16 31.84
N GLY A 143 15.43 4.48 30.80
CA GLY A 143 15.59 3.66 29.59
C GLY A 143 16.13 2.26 29.79
N SER A 144 16.86 1.99 30.88
CA SER A 144 17.39 0.64 31.16
C SER A 144 16.29 -0.41 31.37
N SER A 145 15.17 -0.03 31.99
CA SER A 145 14.04 -0.94 32.21
C SER A 145 13.30 -1.29 30.91
N ILE A 146 13.41 -0.46 29.89
CA ILE A 146 12.77 -0.66 28.57
C ILE A 146 13.61 -1.63 27.73
N VAL A 147 14.92 -1.43 27.70
CA VAL A 147 15.85 -2.29 26.95
C VAL A 147 15.92 -3.72 27.50
N GLU A 148 15.62 -3.90 28.78
CA GLU A 148 15.60 -5.20 29.45
C GLU A 148 14.23 -5.90 29.44
N ASP A 149 13.23 -5.43 28.65
CA ASP A 149 11.84 -5.95 28.59
C ASP A 149 11.13 -6.02 29.95
N LYS A 150 11.52 -5.14 30.91
CA LYS A 150 10.97 -5.12 32.29
C LYS A 150 9.88 -4.07 32.48
N ALA A 151 9.69 -3.16 31.53
CA ALA A 151 8.72 -2.09 31.60
C ALA A 151 7.59 -2.29 30.59
N GLU A 152 6.38 -1.85 30.95
CA GLU A 152 5.29 -1.71 29.99
C GLU A 152 5.66 -0.64 28.98
N THR A 153 5.59 -0.99 27.69
CA THR A 153 5.95 -0.10 26.59
C THR A 153 4.79 0.10 25.64
N ILE A 154 4.81 1.22 24.93
CA ILE A 154 3.99 1.49 23.77
C ILE A 154 4.91 1.74 22.57
N THR A 155 4.58 1.18 21.41
CA THR A 155 5.32 1.38 20.17
C THR A 155 4.45 2.13 19.17
N TYR A 156 4.97 3.23 18.64
CA TYR A 156 4.34 4.01 17.59
C TYR A 156 5.03 3.73 16.25
N HIS A 157 4.23 3.54 15.22
CA HIS A 157 4.66 3.31 13.86
C HIS A 157 4.14 4.45 12.98
N HIS A 158 5.05 5.21 12.38
CA HIS A 158 4.73 6.36 11.54
C HIS A 158 5.32 6.17 10.15
N TYR A 159 4.46 6.10 9.14
CA TYR A 159 4.88 6.07 7.74
C TYR A 159 4.99 7.49 7.18
N ARG A 160 5.97 7.75 6.32
CA ARG A 160 6.18 9.07 5.70
C ARG A 160 5.01 9.57 4.83
N ASP A 161 4.05 8.71 4.51
CA ASP A 161 2.80 9.05 3.81
C ASP A 161 1.68 9.49 4.76
N GLY A 162 1.94 9.52 6.06
CA GLY A 162 1.03 9.95 7.12
C GLY A 162 0.24 8.81 7.76
N ALA A 163 0.38 7.56 7.30
CA ALA A 163 -0.24 6.43 7.96
C ALA A 163 0.44 6.15 9.30
N THR A 164 -0.35 5.99 10.37
CA THR A 164 0.15 5.76 11.72
C THR A 164 -0.65 4.66 12.42
N TYR A 165 0.03 3.87 13.23
CA TYR A 165 -0.61 2.94 14.15
C TYR A 165 0.27 2.74 15.38
N LYS A 166 -0.27 2.13 16.43
CA LYS A 166 0.46 1.84 17.67
C LYS A 166 0.26 0.40 18.13
N GLU A 167 1.25 -0.12 18.85
CA GLU A 167 1.21 -1.41 19.52
C GLU A 167 1.26 -1.19 21.04
N GLY A 168 0.39 -1.86 21.78
CA GLY A 168 0.29 -1.77 23.25
C GLY A 168 -0.58 -0.60 23.72
N ASN A 169 -1.20 -0.77 24.87
CA ASN A 169 -2.13 0.19 25.50
C ASN A 169 -1.71 0.63 26.90
N ALA A 170 -0.59 0.13 27.40
CA ALA A 170 -0.22 0.22 28.81
C ALA A 170 0.18 1.65 29.24
N LEU A 171 0.46 2.54 28.29
CA LEU A 171 1.04 3.85 28.59
C LEU A 171 0.26 4.98 27.93
N ASN A 172 -0.12 6.00 28.73
CA ASN A 172 -0.64 7.25 28.18
C ASN A 172 0.53 8.23 27.93
N PHE A 173 1.09 8.20 26.72
CA PHE A 173 2.15 9.12 26.30
C PHE A 173 1.55 10.24 25.48
N PRO A 174 1.92 11.53 25.74
CA PRO A 174 1.32 12.68 25.07
C PRO A 174 1.59 12.70 23.56
N GLU A 175 0.55 12.89 22.76
CA GLU A 175 0.66 12.87 21.28
C GLU A 175 1.51 14.02 20.71
N ASN A 176 1.51 15.19 21.38
CA ASN A 176 2.38 16.30 20.99
C ASN A 176 3.86 15.89 21.06
N LEU A 177 4.24 15.09 22.06
CA LEU A 177 5.60 14.57 22.20
C LEU A 177 5.94 13.51 21.16
N VAL A 178 4.95 12.68 20.74
CA VAL A 178 5.14 11.74 19.61
C VAL A 178 5.51 12.50 18.34
N LYS A 179 4.74 13.56 18.01
CA LYS A 179 4.99 14.41 16.83
C LYS A 179 6.32 15.17 16.91
N GLU A 180 6.73 15.58 18.11
CA GLU A 180 8.00 16.25 18.33
C GLU A 180 9.18 15.26 18.18
N LEU A 181 9.04 14.04 18.71
CA LEU A 181 10.01 12.96 18.52
C LEU A 181 10.19 12.62 17.04
N GLU A 182 9.09 12.48 16.29
CA GLU A 182 9.13 12.21 14.84
C GLU A 182 9.93 13.30 14.11
N LYS A 183 9.59 14.58 14.31
CA LYS A 183 10.31 15.72 13.73
C LYS A 183 11.78 15.77 14.17
N THR A 184 12.06 15.42 15.41
CA THR A 184 13.42 15.36 15.94
C THR A 184 14.22 14.25 15.24
N GLY A 185 13.62 13.07 15.08
CA GLY A 185 14.21 11.96 14.33
C GLY A 185 14.52 12.31 12.88
N GLU A 186 13.57 12.94 12.16
CA GLU A 186 13.79 13.41 10.79
C GLU A 186 14.94 14.40 10.67
N ARG A 187 15.03 15.35 11.60
CA ARG A 187 16.15 16.31 11.63
C ARG A 187 17.48 15.63 11.89
N ILE A 188 17.53 14.66 12.78
CA ILE A 188 18.73 13.87 13.08
C ILE A 188 19.13 13.01 11.88
N GLU A 189 18.19 12.29 11.26
CA GLU A 189 18.44 11.50 10.03
C GLU A 189 19.01 12.39 8.93
N LYS A 190 18.42 13.58 8.72
CA LYS A 190 18.89 14.53 7.71
C LYS A 190 20.30 15.06 8.03
N LEU A 191 20.61 15.28 9.30
CA LEU A 191 21.92 15.75 9.76
C LEU A 191 23.01 14.73 9.47
N PHE A 192 22.75 13.44 9.77
CA PHE A 192 23.73 12.36 9.57
C PHE A 192 23.66 11.74 8.17
N GLY A 193 22.57 11.98 7.40
CA GLY A 193 22.38 11.45 6.06
C GLY A 193 22.13 9.94 5.99
N LYS A 194 21.78 9.31 7.12
CA LYS A 194 21.57 7.88 7.30
C LYS A 194 20.44 7.62 8.28
N PRO A 195 19.76 6.44 8.21
CA PRO A 195 18.82 6.01 9.24
C PRO A 195 19.50 5.85 10.60
N MET A 196 18.85 6.36 11.64
CA MET A 196 19.43 6.48 12.98
C MET A 196 18.61 5.75 14.04
N ASP A 197 19.31 5.15 14.99
CA ASP A 197 18.84 4.59 16.26
C ASP A 197 19.16 5.62 17.35
N ILE A 198 18.12 6.17 18.00
CA ILE A 198 18.20 7.32 18.88
C ILE A 198 17.61 6.96 20.24
N GLU A 199 18.45 6.98 21.29
CA GLU A 199 17.97 6.88 22.67
C GLU A 199 17.56 8.27 23.16
N PHE A 200 16.38 8.39 23.75
CA PHE A 200 15.86 9.64 24.27
C PHE A 200 15.29 9.51 25.68
N ALA A 201 15.20 10.63 26.37
CA ALA A 201 14.48 10.80 27.63
C ALA A 201 13.59 12.04 27.57
N VAL A 202 12.46 11.98 28.27
CA VAL A 202 11.53 13.12 28.39
C VAL A 202 11.46 13.54 29.86
N LYS A 203 11.63 14.83 30.12
CA LYS A 203 11.47 15.47 31.41
C LYS A 203 10.89 16.87 31.23
N ASP A 204 9.88 17.22 32.00
CA ASP A 204 9.21 18.54 31.95
C ASP A 204 8.82 18.90 30.49
N GLU A 205 8.21 17.94 29.77
CA GLU A 205 7.82 18.04 28.34
C GLU A 205 8.99 18.34 27.36
N LYS A 206 10.24 18.21 27.79
CA LYS A 206 11.42 18.39 26.94
C LYS A 206 12.06 17.06 26.57
N ILE A 207 12.43 16.93 25.31
CA ILE A 207 13.11 15.75 24.76
C ILE A 207 14.62 15.94 24.88
N TYR A 208 15.28 15.02 25.56
CA TYR A 208 16.74 14.97 25.66
C TYR A 208 17.25 13.76 24.84
N ILE A 209 18.23 14.00 23.98
CA ILE A 209 18.89 12.94 23.20
C ILE A 209 20.05 12.38 24.00
N LEU A 210 19.95 11.12 24.37
CA LEU A 210 20.93 10.44 25.20
C LEU A 210 22.04 9.79 24.38
N GLN A 211 21.70 9.29 23.19
CA GLN A 211 22.61 8.67 22.22
C GLN A 211 21.96 8.68 20.81
N ALA A 212 22.80 8.75 19.77
CA ALA A 212 22.37 8.49 18.40
C ALA A 212 23.46 7.73 17.64
N ARG A 213 23.04 6.68 16.92
CA ARG A 213 23.93 5.87 16.09
C ARG A 213 23.22 5.40 14.81
N GLU A 214 23.97 4.93 13.84
CA GLU A 214 23.42 4.31 12.63
C GLU A 214 22.68 3.01 12.96
N ILE A 215 21.59 2.72 12.24
CA ILE A 215 20.91 1.43 12.34
C ILE A 215 21.72 0.39 11.58
N THR A 216 22.48 -0.44 12.31
CA THR A 216 23.42 -1.42 11.74
C THR A 216 22.76 -2.67 11.16
N SER A 217 21.48 -2.93 11.47
CA SER A 217 20.72 -4.07 10.92
C SER A 217 20.29 -3.85 9.46
N LEU A 218 20.38 -2.63 8.94
CA LEU A 218 19.99 -2.29 7.58
C LEU A 218 21.15 -2.54 6.59
N ASP A 219 21.04 -3.62 5.82
CA ASP A 219 22.05 -4.02 4.83
C ASP A 219 21.75 -3.37 3.46
N PHE A 220 22.29 -2.18 3.22
CA PHE A 220 22.13 -1.43 1.97
C PHE A 220 22.81 -2.05 0.74
N THR A 221 23.42 -3.24 0.86
CA THR A 221 23.83 -4.04 -0.31
C THR A 221 22.64 -4.71 -0.98
N LYS A 222 21.52 -4.87 -0.26
CA LYS A 222 20.26 -5.41 -0.78
C LYS A 222 19.52 -4.39 -1.65
N ASN A 223 18.69 -4.89 -2.55
CA ASN A 223 17.89 -4.04 -3.42
C ASN A 223 16.80 -3.29 -2.62
N ILE A 224 16.60 -2.02 -2.97
CA ILE A 224 15.45 -1.24 -2.46
C ILE A 224 14.25 -1.57 -3.33
N ARG A 225 13.15 -1.98 -2.68
CA ARG A 225 11.85 -2.28 -3.29
C ARG A 225 10.83 -1.25 -2.84
N ILE A 226 10.14 -0.65 -3.80
CA ILE A 226 9.12 0.37 -3.54
C ILE A 226 7.77 -0.22 -3.89
N LEU A 227 6.94 -0.38 -2.89
CA LEU A 227 5.56 -0.83 -3.01
C LEU A 227 4.64 0.39 -2.99
N ASP A 228 3.70 0.47 -3.95
CA ASP A 228 2.72 1.56 -4.03
C ASP A 228 1.30 1.00 -4.24
N ASN A 229 0.37 1.42 -3.40
CA ASN A 229 -1.03 0.98 -3.41
C ASN A 229 -1.96 1.94 -4.18
N SER A 230 -1.53 3.15 -4.53
CA SER A 230 -2.39 4.25 -4.99
C SER A 230 -3.27 3.90 -6.20
N ASN A 231 -2.75 3.12 -7.14
CA ASN A 231 -3.48 2.74 -8.35
C ASN A 231 -4.06 1.33 -8.28
N ILE A 232 -3.30 0.35 -7.78
CA ILE A 232 -3.74 -1.06 -7.74
C ILE A 232 -4.95 -1.25 -6.83
N ALA A 233 -5.15 -0.37 -5.85
CA ALA A 233 -6.32 -0.37 -4.98
C ALA A 233 -7.65 -0.12 -5.72
N GLU A 234 -7.63 0.41 -6.93
CA GLU A 234 -8.85 0.45 -7.78
C GLU A 234 -9.28 -0.97 -8.18
N SER A 235 -8.33 -1.88 -8.35
CA SER A 235 -8.59 -3.28 -8.75
C SER A 235 -8.74 -4.23 -7.55
N TYR A 236 -8.01 -3.95 -6.48
CA TYR A 236 -7.98 -4.74 -5.25
C TYR A 236 -8.21 -3.82 -4.03
N PRO A 237 -9.44 -3.32 -3.84
CA PRO A 237 -9.75 -2.37 -2.77
C PRO A 237 -9.70 -3.04 -1.38
N GLY A 238 -9.19 -2.29 -0.40
CA GLY A 238 -9.14 -2.74 0.99
C GLY A 238 -8.28 -3.96 1.23
N VAL A 239 -8.63 -4.74 2.23
CA VAL A 239 -7.95 -5.98 2.57
C VAL A 239 -8.38 -7.09 1.61
N CYS A 240 -7.42 -7.87 1.13
CA CYS A 240 -7.60 -9.01 0.24
C CYS A 240 -7.34 -10.31 1.00
N SER A 241 -8.02 -11.38 0.59
CA SER A 241 -7.74 -12.71 1.10
C SER A 241 -6.35 -13.21 0.67
N LYS A 242 -5.81 -14.16 1.42
CA LYS A 242 -4.54 -14.84 1.09
C LYS A 242 -4.61 -15.51 -0.28
N LEU A 243 -5.77 -16.09 -0.63
CA LEU A 243 -5.98 -16.69 -1.94
C LEU A 243 -5.83 -15.64 -3.04
N THR A 244 -6.52 -14.51 -2.93
CA THR A 244 -6.41 -13.41 -3.91
C THR A 244 -4.98 -12.89 -4.02
N GLY A 245 -4.28 -12.70 -2.90
CA GLY A 245 -2.88 -12.24 -2.89
C GLY A 245 -1.94 -13.17 -3.64
N SER A 246 -2.00 -14.47 -3.35
CA SER A 246 -1.18 -15.50 -4.00
C SER A 246 -1.51 -15.65 -5.48
N PHE A 247 -2.80 -15.68 -5.84
CA PHE A 247 -3.26 -15.80 -7.21
C PHE A 247 -2.86 -14.59 -8.07
N ALA A 248 -3.05 -13.37 -7.56
CA ALA A 248 -2.67 -12.17 -8.27
C ALA A 248 -1.16 -12.13 -8.58
N GLY A 249 -0.30 -12.48 -7.60
CA GLY A 249 1.14 -12.58 -7.79
C GLY A 249 1.51 -13.53 -8.94
N GLU A 250 0.89 -14.71 -8.98
CA GLU A 250 1.12 -15.71 -10.00
C GLU A 250 0.66 -15.25 -11.39
N VAL A 251 -0.53 -14.65 -11.49
CA VAL A 251 -1.08 -14.11 -12.74
C VAL A 251 -0.18 -13.03 -13.32
N TYR A 252 0.23 -12.05 -12.50
CA TYR A 252 1.13 -10.98 -12.96
C TYR A 252 2.48 -11.55 -13.42
N THR A 253 3.07 -12.46 -12.66
CA THR A 253 4.32 -13.14 -13.05
C THR A 253 4.20 -13.82 -14.42
N ARG A 254 3.16 -14.60 -14.64
CA ARG A 254 2.92 -15.29 -15.92
C ARG A 254 2.75 -14.31 -17.09
N ILE A 255 1.95 -13.26 -16.91
CA ILE A 255 1.67 -12.27 -17.97
C ILE A 255 2.94 -11.50 -18.34
N PHE A 256 3.72 -11.04 -17.36
CA PHE A 256 4.95 -10.28 -17.63
C PHE A 256 6.07 -11.14 -18.20
N THR A 257 6.23 -12.38 -17.74
CA THR A 257 7.16 -13.35 -18.34
C THR A 257 6.87 -13.53 -19.83
N ARG A 258 5.59 -13.66 -20.21
CA ARG A 258 5.18 -13.82 -21.63
C ARG A 258 5.41 -12.54 -22.41
N LEU A 259 4.98 -11.38 -21.89
CA LEU A 259 5.15 -10.08 -22.54
C LEU A 259 6.62 -9.82 -22.90
N ILE A 260 7.50 -9.96 -21.91
CA ILE A 260 8.94 -9.71 -22.13
C ILE A 260 9.56 -10.82 -22.98
N GLY A 261 9.09 -12.05 -22.85
CA GLY A 261 9.47 -13.15 -23.75
C GLY A 261 9.16 -12.87 -25.23
N ARG A 262 7.98 -12.26 -25.54
CA ARG A 262 7.64 -11.82 -26.92
C ARG A 262 8.60 -10.78 -27.45
N VAL A 263 9.03 -9.86 -26.59
CA VAL A 263 9.87 -8.72 -27.00
C VAL A 263 11.34 -9.09 -27.06
N LEU A 264 11.85 -9.82 -26.05
CA LEU A 264 13.29 -10.14 -25.90
C LEU A 264 13.66 -11.56 -26.32
N GLY A 265 12.69 -12.48 -26.46
CA GLY A 265 12.98 -13.89 -26.68
C GLY A 265 13.87 -14.47 -25.54
N LYS A 266 14.90 -15.24 -25.87
CA LYS A 266 15.81 -15.84 -24.87
C LYS A 266 16.49 -14.85 -23.93
N SER A 267 16.63 -13.58 -24.34
CA SER A 267 17.21 -12.55 -23.47
C SER A 267 16.29 -12.10 -22.33
N ALA A 268 15.03 -12.55 -22.31
CA ALA A 268 14.07 -12.30 -21.23
C ALA A 268 14.54 -12.90 -19.89
N ASN A 269 15.26 -14.03 -19.91
CA ASN A 269 15.76 -14.70 -18.70
C ASN A 269 16.64 -13.79 -17.82
N MET A 270 17.27 -12.76 -18.40
CA MET A 270 18.05 -11.77 -17.64
C MET A 270 17.21 -10.90 -16.69
N TYR A 271 15.90 -10.91 -16.85
CA TYR A 271 14.94 -10.08 -16.12
C TYR A 271 13.90 -10.91 -15.37
N GLU A 272 14.10 -12.23 -15.26
CA GLU A 272 13.13 -13.17 -14.67
C GLU A 272 12.79 -12.81 -13.22
N ASP A 273 13.77 -12.38 -12.45
CA ASP A 273 13.61 -11.93 -11.07
C ASP A 273 12.69 -10.70 -10.93
N LEU A 274 12.59 -9.84 -11.96
CA LEU A 274 11.67 -8.71 -11.92
C LEU A 274 10.20 -9.14 -12.05
N PHE A 275 9.94 -10.24 -12.75
CA PHE A 275 8.56 -10.64 -13.05
C PHE A 275 7.85 -11.23 -11.83
N THR A 276 8.60 -11.83 -10.91
CA THR A 276 8.09 -12.35 -9.64
C THR A 276 7.71 -11.24 -8.66
N HIS A 277 8.18 -10.01 -8.94
CA HIS A 277 8.00 -8.83 -8.09
C HIS A 277 7.28 -7.69 -8.84
N MET A 278 6.24 -8.00 -9.63
CA MET A 278 5.42 -6.96 -10.28
C MET A 278 4.35 -6.41 -9.36
N VAL A 279 3.83 -7.27 -8.50
CA VAL A 279 2.88 -6.97 -7.43
C VAL A 279 3.31 -7.69 -6.16
N SER A 280 2.98 -7.10 -5.02
CA SER A 280 3.28 -7.66 -3.70
C SER A 280 2.04 -7.62 -2.83
N TYR A 281 1.90 -8.63 -1.96
CA TYR A 281 0.89 -8.69 -0.91
C TYR A 281 1.57 -8.32 0.41
N PHE A 282 1.16 -7.20 1.01
CA PHE A 282 1.75 -6.67 2.24
C PHE A 282 0.67 -6.14 3.17
N GLY A 283 0.69 -6.53 4.45
CA GLY A 283 -0.30 -6.10 5.43
C GLY A 283 -1.75 -6.31 4.95
N GLY A 284 -2.05 -7.46 4.35
CA GLY A 284 -3.36 -7.79 3.83
C GLY A 284 -3.77 -7.04 2.55
N ARG A 285 -2.91 -6.22 1.94
CA ARG A 285 -3.24 -5.39 0.78
C ARG A 285 -2.32 -5.65 -0.41
N MET A 286 -2.83 -5.34 -1.61
CA MET A 286 -2.06 -5.45 -2.84
C MET A 286 -1.33 -4.15 -3.16
N TYR A 287 -0.11 -4.27 -3.66
CA TYR A 287 0.77 -3.17 -4.06
C TYR A 287 1.38 -3.45 -5.43
N TYR A 288 1.55 -2.41 -6.25
CA TYR A 288 2.52 -2.46 -7.35
C TYR A 288 3.92 -2.32 -6.81
N GLU A 289 4.84 -3.13 -7.29
CA GLU A 289 6.26 -2.97 -7.00
C GLU A 289 6.92 -2.03 -8.01
N ILE A 290 6.85 -0.73 -7.71
CA ILE A 290 7.24 0.36 -8.61
C ILE A 290 8.70 0.24 -9.08
N SER A 291 9.61 -0.26 -8.24
CA SER A 291 11.01 -0.53 -8.57
C SER A 291 11.13 -1.48 -9.77
N SER A 292 10.41 -2.61 -9.75
CA SER A 292 10.39 -3.57 -10.86
C SER A 292 9.76 -2.99 -12.12
N TRP A 293 8.71 -2.19 -11.98
CA TRP A 293 8.10 -1.47 -13.10
C TRP A 293 9.06 -0.48 -13.76
N TYR A 294 9.86 0.26 -12.99
CA TYR A 294 10.87 1.18 -13.55
C TYR A 294 11.91 0.43 -14.38
N ASP A 295 12.39 -0.71 -13.90
CA ASP A 295 13.36 -1.51 -14.65
C ASP A 295 12.78 -2.06 -15.96
N ILE A 296 11.52 -2.48 -15.98
CA ILE A 296 10.81 -2.91 -17.19
C ILE A 296 10.57 -1.73 -18.15
N LEU A 297 10.06 -0.61 -17.65
CA LEU A 297 9.81 0.58 -18.48
C LEU A 297 11.10 1.12 -19.11
N ARG A 298 12.24 0.97 -18.41
CA ARG A 298 13.56 1.36 -18.94
C ARG A 298 14.00 0.54 -20.15
N LEU A 299 13.43 -0.65 -20.35
CA LEU A 299 13.64 -1.44 -21.55
C LEU A 299 12.94 -0.83 -22.76
N LEU A 300 11.88 -0.05 -22.57
CA LEU A 300 11.11 0.52 -23.69
C LEU A 300 11.92 1.61 -24.43
N PRO A 301 11.71 1.74 -25.76
CA PRO A 301 12.22 2.87 -26.52
C PRO A 301 11.67 4.18 -25.93
N PHE A 302 12.51 5.22 -25.87
CA PHE A 302 12.14 6.52 -25.30
C PHE A 302 11.69 6.49 -23.83
N SER A 303 12.21 5.56 -23.05
CA SER A 303 11.87 5.37 -21.62
C SER A 303 11.94 6.65 -20.79
N SER A 304 12.89 7.56 -21.08
CA SER A 304 13.01 8.86 -20.42
C SER A 304 11.78 9.77 -20.58
N LYS A 305 10.99 9.57 -21.64
CA LYS A 305 9.73 10.28 -21.86
C LYS A 305 8.52 9.50 -21.37
N ILE A 306 8.60 8.17 -21.43
CA ILE A 306 7.51 7.26 -21.02
C ILE A 306 7.38 7.21 -19.50
N ILE A 307 8.48 7.12 -18.77
CA ILE A 307 8.46 6.99 -17.30
C ILE A 307 7.73 8.17 -16.64
N PRO A 308 8.02 9.45 -16.93
CA PRO A 308 7.27 10.56 -16.32
C PRO A 308 5.77 10.54 -16.63
N ILE A 309 5.39 10.13 -17.84
CA ILE A 309 3.98 10.01 -18.21
C ILE A 309 3.31 8.86 -17.43
N TRP A 310 4.02 7.76 -17.25
CA TRP A 310 3.56 6.61 -16.45
C TRP A 310 3.44 6.96 -14.96
N GLN A 311 4.43 7.68 -14.39
CA GLN A 311 4.37 8.18 -13.02
C GLN A 311 3.13 9.04 -12.79
N LYS A 312 2.85 9.97 -13.72
CA LYS A 312 1.65 10.80 -13.66
C LYS A 312 0.35 9.98 -13.72
N MET A 313 0.32 8.93 -14.51
CA MET A 313 -0.83 8.04 -14.62
C MET A 313 -1.09 7.31 -13.29
N LEU A 314 -0.06 6.84 -12.62
CA LEU A 314 -0.17 6.13 -11.35
C LEU A 314 -0.30 7.06 -10.13
N GLY A 315 0.05 8.34 -10.26
CA GLY A 315 0.05 9.29 -9.15
C GLY A 315 1.32 9.24 -8.29
N VAL A 316 2.45 8.76 -8.84
CA VAL A 316 3.75 8.59 -8.17
C VAL A 316 4.80 9.58 -8.70
N GLU A 317 4.39 10.82 -9.03
CA GLU A 317 5.22 11.81 -9.72
C GLU A 317 6.48 12.24 -8.94
N ASP A 318 6.42 12.22 -7.58
CA ASP A 318 7.50 12.69 -6.71
C ASP A 318 8.52 11.59 -6.34
N GLU A 319 8.37 10.40 -6.91
CA GLU A 319 9.27 9.29 -6.62
C GLU A 319 10.64 9.44 -7.26
N LYS A 320 11.69 9.28 -6.45
CA LYS A 320 13.04 9.06 -6.97
C LYS A 320 13.08 7.71 -7.70
N ILE A 321 13.52 7.74 -8.94
CA ILE A 321 13.62 6.54 -9.76
C ILE A 321 14.84 5.72 -9.33
N HIS A 322 14.60 4.56 -8.75
CA HIS A 322 15.62 3.57 -8.43
C HIS A 322 15.59 2.45 -9.46
N PHE A 323 16.76 2.10 -10.00
CA PHE A 323 16.91 0.98 -10.93
C PHE A 323 17.78 -0.10 -10.29
N SER A 324 17.25 -1.32 -10.19
CA SER A 324 18.00 -2.48 -9.68
C SER A 324 18.92 -3.10 -10.75
N LYS A 325 18.57 -2.97 -12.05
CA LYS A 325 19.34 -3.55 -13.15
C LYS A 325 20.24 -2.55 -13.84
N LYS A 326 21.33 -3.03 -14.45
CA LYS A 326 22.21 -2.23 -15.33
C LYS A 326 21.47 -1.80 -16.59
N ARG A 327 21.91 -0.70 -17.21
CA ARG A 327 21.34 -0.22 -18.47
C ARG A 327 21.41 -1.29 -19.56
N PRO A 328 20.32 -1.55 -20.32
CA PRO A 328 20.34 -2.50 -21.42
C PRO A 328 21.33 -2.08 -22.52
N SER A 329 21.98 -3.06 -23.12
CA SER A 329 22.94 -2.83 -24.22
C SER A 329 22.25 -2.21 -25.45
N LEU A 330 23.02 -1.59 -26.32
CA LEU A 330 22.50 -1.00 -27.57
C LEU A 330 21.78 -2.05 -28.44
N PHE A 331 22.31 -3.26 -28.50
CA PHE A 331 21.68 -4.37 -29.23
C PHE A 331 20.29 -4.71 -28.68
N ILE A 332 20.14 -4.81 -27.35
CA ILE A 332 18.85 -5.02 -26.71
C ILE A 332 17.89 -3.88 -27.01
N LYS A 333 18.35 -2.62 -26.95
CA LYS A 333 17.51 -1.44 -27.24
C LYS A 333 17.01 -1.44 -28.68
N THR A 334 17.85 -1.79 -29.65
CA THR A 334 17.46 -1.87 -31.06
C THR A 334 16.44 -2.97 -31.29
N LYS A 335 16.66 -4.15 -30.73
CA LYS A 335 15.71 -5.26 -30.78
C LYS A 335 14.36 -4.87 -30.17
N LEU A 336 14.37 -4.25 -28.99
CA LEU A 336 13.18 -3.75 -28.31
C LEU A 336 12.40 -2.76 -29.16
N PHE A 337 13.08 -1.82 -29.81
CA PHE A 337 12.43 -0.82 -30.66
C PHE A 337 11.62 -1.48 -31.79
N PHE A 338 12.25 -2.36 -32.57
CA PHE A 338 11.56 -3.02 -33.67
C PHE A 338 10.46 -4.00 -33.20
N SER A 339 10.72 -4.75 -32.14
CA SER A 339 9.72 -5.66 -31.57
C SER A 339 8.50 -4.88 -31.06
N THR A 340 8.70 -3.80 -30.30
CA THR A 340 7.60 -2.97 -29.78
C THR A 340 6.80 -2.34 -30.91
N LEU A 341 7.47 -1.81 -31.93
CA LEU A 341 6.81 -1.24 -33.12
C LEU A 341 5.95 -2.29 -33.84
N TYR A 342 6.50 -3.47 -34.07
CA TYR A 342 5.76 -4.60 -34.67
C TYR A 342 4.53 -4.97 -33.84
N LEU A 343 4.69 -5.14 -32.51
CA LEU A 343 3.58 -5.49 -31.62
C LEU A 343 2.48 -4.41 -31.64
N PHE A 344 2.84 -3.15 -31.71
CA PHE A 344 1.86 -2.05 -31.82
C PHE A 344 1.06 -2.11 -33.12
N LEU A 345 1.72 -2.40 -34.24
CA LEU A 345 1.05 -2.48 -35.54
C LEU A 345 0.03 -3.61 -35.62
N ILE A 346 0.32 -4.76 -35.00
CA ILE A 346 -0.58 -5.92 -35.04
C ILE A 346 -1.56 -5.97 -33.85
N SER A 347 -1.42 -5.11 -32.84
CA SER A 347 -2.15 -5.17 -31.57
C SER A 347 -3.67 -5.18 -31.75
N GLN A 348 -4.22 -4.33 -32.63
CA GLN A 348 -5.67 -4.23 -32.84
C GLN A 348 -6.27 -5.51 -33.43
N LYS A 349 -5.54 -6.16 -34.37
CA LYS A 349 -5.94 -7.46 -34.92
C LYS A 349 -5.90 -8.53 -33.81
N LYS A 350 -4.81 -8.55 -33.04
CA LYS A 350 -4.66 -9.51 -31.93
C LYS A 350 -5.72 -9.34 -30.84
N MET A 351 -6.13 -8.12 -30.54
CA MET A 351 -7.23 -7.87 -29.60
C MET A 351 -8.58 -8.36 -30.12
N ALA A 352 -8.83 -8.24 -31.42
CA ALA A 352 -10.03 -8.80 -32.04
C ALA A 352 -10.02 -10.34 -31.94
N ASP A 353 -8.90 -10.96 -32.32
CA ASP A 353 -8.71 -12.42 -32.23
C ASP A 353 -8.88 -12.91 -30.77
N LEU A 354 -8.29 -12.19 -29.79
CA LEU A 354 -8.39 -12.50 -28.36
C LEU A 354 -9.85 -12.42 -27.85
N SER A 355 -10.62 -11.45 -28.34
CA SER A 355 -12.01 -11.30 -27.92
C SER A 355 -12.89 -12.47 -28.41
N LEU A 356 -12.65 -12.93 -29.64
CA LEU A 356 -13.35 -14.11 -30.19
C LEU A 356 -12.92 -15.39 -29.48
N PHE A 357 -11.62 -15.55 -29.27
CA PHE A 357 -11.06 -16.67 -28.50
C PHE A 357 -11.66 -16.74 -27.10
N PHE A 358 -11.69 -15.59 -26.40
CA PHE A 358 -12.26 -15.52 -25.05
C PHE A 358 -13.71 -16.01 -25.02
N GLU A 359 -14.57 -15.53 -25.90
CA GLU A 359 -16.00 -15.90 -25.85
C GLU A 359 -16.20 -17.39 -26.10
N LYS A 360 -15.46 -17.98 -27.04
CA LYS A 360 -15.50 -19.43 -27.33
C LYS A 360 -15.06 -20.24 -26.11
N GLU A 361 -13.91 -19.96 -25.56
CA GLU A 361 -13.35 -20.72 -24.42
C GLU A 361 -14.17 -20.48 -23.15
N PHE A 362 -14.65 -19.27 -22.91
CA PHE A 362 -15.49 -18.97 -21.76
C PHE A 362 -16.78 -19.80 -21.74
N GLN A 363 -17.46 -19.94 -22.87
CA GLN A 363 -18.67 -20.78 -22.95
C GLN A 363 -18.35 -22.25 -22.68
N TYR A 364 -17.24 -22.76 -23.22
CA TYR A 364 -16.80 -24.12 -22.99
C TYR A 364 -16.48 -24.39 -21.52
N TYR A 365 -15.67 -23.55 -20.88
CA TYR A 365 -15.31 -23.72 -19.48
C TYR A 365 -16.46 -23.47 -18.52
N ASN A 366 -17.33 -22.52 -18.81
CA ASN A 366 -18.53 -22.29 -17.99
C ASN A 366 -19.41 -23.56 -17.96
N ALA A 367 -19.63 -24.23 -19.10
CA ALA A 367 -20.37 -25.48 -19.12
C ALA A 367 -19.67 -26.61 -18.34
N LYS A 368 -18.33 -26.69 -18.39
CA LYS A 368 -17.57 -27.66 -17.59
C LYS A 368 -17.69 -27.39 -16.09
N VAL A 369 -17.54 -26.13 -15.66
CA VAL A 369 -17.64 -25.75 -14.24
C VAL A 369 -19.03 -26.01 -13.68
N GLU A 370 -20.10 -25.78 -14.49
CA GLU A 370 -21.48 -26.08 -14.08
C GLU A 370 -21.69 -27.56 -13.73
N ASN A 371 -21.15 -28.44 -14.53
CA ASN A 371 -21.42 -29.87 -14.46
C ASN A 371 -20.41 -30.68 -13.61
N GLU A 372 -19.31 -30.10 -13.17
CA GLU A 372 -18.32 -30.80 -12.34
C GLU A 372 -18.55 -30.53 -10.85
N GLU A 373 -18.41 -31.58 -10.03
CA GLU A 373 -18.59 -31.55 -8.57
C GLU A 373 -17.41 -32.15 -7.79
N ASP A 374 -16.47 -32.81 -8.47
CA ASP A 374 -15.30 -33.41 -7.82
C ASP A 374 -14.22 -32.34 -7.54
N PRO A 375 -13.81 -32.08 -6.27
CA PRO A 375 -12.83 -31.04 -5.93
C PRO A 375 -11.49 -31.18 -6.65
N LYS A 376 -11.01 -32.41 -6.91
CA LYS A 376 -9.75 -32.65 -7.61
C LYS A 376 -9.85 -32.26 -9.08
N LYS A 377 -10.96 -32.59 -9.73
CA LYS A 377 -11.22 -32.20 -11.10
C LYS A 377 -11.48 -30.71 -11.24
N LEU A 378 -12.20 -30.11 -10.30
CA LEU A 378 -12.41 -28.66 -10.24
C LEU A 378 -11.08 -27.92 -10.10
N TYR A 379 -10.17 -28.38 -9.23
CA TYR A 379 -8.85 -27.76 -9.09
C TYR A 379 -8.00 -27.90 -10.37
N ASN A 380 -8.01 -29.06 -11.00
CA ASN A 380 -7.33 -29.25 -12.28
C ASN A 380 -7.94 -28.35 -13.38
N LEU A 381 -9.27 -28.20 -13.38
CA LEU A 381 -9.96 -27.30 -14.31
C LEU A 381 -9.58 -25.83 -14.08
N PHE A 382 -9.37 -25.42 -12.82
CA PHE A 382 -8.85 -24.09 -12.48
C PHE A 382 -7.49 -23.85 -13.13
N LEU A 383 -6.54 -24.79 -12.99
CA LEU A 383 -5.20 -24.70 -13.59
C LEU A 383 -5.25 -24.72 -15.13
N GLU A 384 -6.15 -25.54 -15.72
CA GLU A 384 -6.36 -25.58 -17.17
C GLU A 384 -6.87 -24.22 -17.69
N MET A 385 -7.81 -23.60 -16.98
CA MET A 385 -8.32 -22.28 -17.30
C MET A 385 -7.22 -21.20 -17.19
N GLU A 386 -6.37 -21.25 -16.16
CA GLU A 386 -5.23 -20.34 -16.07
C GLU A 386 -4.31 -20.45 -17.30
N ASP A 387 -3.95 -21.65 -17.68
CA ASP A 387 -3.06 -21.88 -18.82
C ASP A 387 -3.68 -21.42 -20.15
N VAL A 388 -4.97 -21.67 -20.34
CA VAL A 388 -5.69 -21.29 -21.57
C VAL A 388 -5.90 -19.79 -21.67
N PHE A 389 -6.46 -19.15 -20.62
CA PHE A 389 -6.85 -17.75 -20.69
C PHE A 389 -5.64 -16.81 -20.55
N PHE A 390 -4.67 -17.10 -19.70
CA PHE A 390 -3.51 -16.22 -19.52
C PHE A 390 -2.43 -16.42 -20.60
N LYS A 391 -2.56 -17.40 -21.49
CA LYS A 391 -1.61 -17.65 -22.57
C LYS A 391 -1.42 -16.48 -23.52
N GLU A 392 -2.46 -15.75 -23.85
CA GLU A 392 -2.45 -14.61 -24.77
C GLU A 392 -2.85 -13.29 -24.07
N TRP A 393 -2.95 -13.29 -22.72
CA TRP A 393 -3.43 -12.13 -21.97
C TRP A 393 -2.48 -10.94 -21.97
N ASP A 394 -1.21 -11.17 -22.23
CA ASP A 394 -0.19 -10.13 -22.40
C ASP A 394 -0.53 -9.12 -23.52
N TRP A 395 -1.36 -9.50 -24.50
CA TRP A 395 -1.90 -8.57 -25.50
C TRP A 395 -2.76 -7.45 -24.89
N THR A 396 -3.40 -7.69 -23.78
CA THR A 396 -4.17 -6.65 -23.08
C THR A 396 -3.26 -5.56 -22.56
N LEU A 397 -2.07 -5.90 -22.01
CA LEU A 397 -1.08 -4.92 -21.57
C LEU A 397 -0.50 -4.12 -22.74
N ILE A 398 -0.23 -4.79 -23.87
CA ILE A 398 0.22 -4.14 -25.10
C ILE A 398 -0.86 -3.13 -25.57
N ASN A 399 -2.13 -3.55 -25.58
CA ASN A 399 -3.22 -2.66 -25.96
C ASN A 399 -3.42 -1.49 -24.97
N ASP A 400 -3.22 -1.70 -23.67
CA ASP A 400 -3.27 -0.63 -22.67
C ASP A 400 -2.19 0.42 -22.95
N MET A 401 -0.98 0.00 -23.32
CA MET A 401 0.09 0.91 -23.74
C MET A 401 -0.29 1.66 -25.03
N VAL A 402 -0.83 0.96 -26.03
CA VAL A 402 -1.31 1.58 -27.30
C VAL A 402 -2.43 2.57 -27.00
N SER A 403 -3.41 2.21 -26.18
CA SER A 403 -4.52 3.09 -25.79
C SER A 403 -4.03 4.34 -25.07
N PHE A 404 -3.11 4.16 -24.14
CA PHE A 404 -2.51 5.24 -23.38
C PHE A 404 -1.74 6.22 -24.26
N LEU A 405 -0.80 5.74 -25.08
CA LEU A 405 -0.01 6.57 -25.96
C LEU A 405 -0.87 7.26 -27.03
N SER A 406 -1.78 6.53 -27.68
CA SER A 406 -2.64 7.11 -28.72
C SER A 406 -3.60 8.18 -28.16
N THR A 407 -4.10 8.01 -26.93
CA THR A 407 -4.95 8.99 -26.26
C THR A 407 -4.14 10.22 -25.82
N HIS A 408 -2.92 10.02 -25.33
CA HIS A 408 -2.03 11.12 -24.95
C HIS A 408 -1.68 12.03 -26.16
N PHE A 409 -1.33 11.43 -27.30
CA PHE A 409 -0.94 12.17 -28.50
C PHE A 409 -2.12 12.76 -29.29
N ALA A 410 -3.34 12.22 -29.13
CA ALA A 410 -4.52 12.71 -29.83
C ALA A 410 -5.11 14.03 -29.27
N GLY A 411 -4.61 14.53 -28.11
CA GLY A 411 -4.95 15.81 -27.52
C GLY A 411 -6.38 15.92 -26.95
N LYS A 412 -6.78 17.14 -26.55
CA LYS A 412 -8.05 17.41 -25.83
C LYS A 412 -9.32 17.01 -26.59
N ASN A 413 -9.27 16.99 -27.94
CA ASN A 413 -10.46 16.74 -28.79
C ASN A 413 -10.95 15.28 -28.76
N VAL A 414 -10.15 14.33 -28.27
CA VAL A 414 -10.53 12.90 -28.18
C VAL A 414 -11.11 12.54 -26.80
N LYS A 415 -10.94 13.41 -25.80
CA LYS A 415 -11.41 13.17 -24.43
C LYS A 415 -12.95 13.03 -24.32
N ASN A 416 -13.71 13.56 -25.26
CA ASN A 416 -15.19 13.51 -25.26
C ASN A 416 -15.77 12.30 -26.01
N THR A 417 -14.95 11.41 -26.55
CA THR A 417 -15.38 10.24 -27.35
C THR A 417 -15.02 8.93 -26.68
N LEU A 418 -15.21 8.85 -25.39
CA LEU A 418 -14.86 7.66 -24.60
C LEU A 418 -15.75 6.46 -24.94
N ALA A 419 -15.19 5.31 -24.75
CA ALA A 419 -15.60 4.00 -25.21
C ALA A 419 -17.13 3.74 -25.11
N LEU A 420 -17.75 3.45 -26.24
CA LEU A 420 -19.13 2.96 -26.31
C LEU A 420 -19.34 1.72 -25.43
N GLU A 421 -18.30 0.91 -25.28
CA GLU A 421 -18.33 -0.33 -24.48
C GLU A 421 -18.48 -0.07 -22.99
N SER A 422 -17.94 1.01 -22.43
CA SER A 422 -18.09 1.35 -21.01
C SER A 422 -19.54 1.73 -20.62
N LYS A 423 -20.35 2.13 -21.60
CA LYS A 423 -21.76 2.52 -21.40
C LYS A 423 -22.71 1.33 -21.37
N LYS A 424 -22.34 0.23 -22.00
CA LYS A 424 -23.23 -0.95 -22.13
C LYS A 424 -23.75 -1.51 -20.82
N PRO A 425 -22.95 -1.66 -19.74
CA PRO A 425 -23.47 -2.11 -18.44
C PRO A 425 -24.53 -1.17 -17.88
N VAL A 426 -24.30 0.13 -18.03
CA VAL A 426 -25.21 1.19 -17.56
C VAL A 426 -26.52 1.20 -18.37
N GLU A 427 -26.41 1.13 -19.69
CA GLU A 427 -27.58 1.07 -20.59
C GLU A 427 -28.40 -0.18 -20.31
N ALA A 428 -27.76 -1.34 -20.13
CA ALA A 428 -28.43 -2.60 -19.81
C ALA A 428 -29.13 -2.55 -18.44
N LEU A 429 -28.54 -1.89 -17.45
CA LEU A 429 -29.11 -1.72 -16.11
C LEU A 429 -30.36 -0.80 -16.16
N ASN A 430 -30.25 0.32 -16.88
CA ASN A 430 -31.39 1.23 -17.07
C ASN A 430 -32.54 0.55 -17.81
N GLU A 431 -32.21 -0.26 -18.81
CA GLU A 431 -33.21 -1.04 -19.54
C GLU A 431 -33.87 -2.08 -18.63
N LEU A 432 -33.13 -2.69 -17.70
CA LEU A 432 -33.66 -3.60 -16.70
C LEU A 432 -34.59 -2.89 -15.72
N VAL A 433 -34.21 -1.71 -15.22
CA VAL A 433 -35.06 -0.86 -14.35
C VAL A 433 -36.36 -0.44 -15.08
N HIS A 434 -36.23 0.00 -16.33
CA HIS A 434 -37.45 0.37 -17.14
C HIS A 434 -38.38 -0.82 -17.34
N THR A 435 -37.82 -2.00 -17.62
CA THR A 435 -38.61 -3.22 -17.81
C THR A 435 -39.30 -3.64 -16.52
N TYR A 436 -38.61 -3.54 -15.37
CA TYR A 436 -39.20 -3.77 -14.05
C TYR A 436 -40.38 -2.82 -13.78
N SER A 437 -40.17 -1.51 -14.00
CA SER A 437 -41.21 -0.49 -13.79
C SER A 437 -42.44 -0.73 -14.64
N LYS A 438 -42.30 -1.28 -15.87
CA LYS A 438 -43.39 -1.50 -16.81
C LYS A 438 -44.12 -2.82 -16.60
N PHE A 439 -43.41 -3.90 -16.29
CA PHE A 439 -43.93 -5.25 -16.32
C PHE A 439 -43.83 -6.00 -14.98
N GLY A 440 -43.07 -5.48 -14.01
CA GLY A 440 -42.83 -6.10 -12.70
C GLY A 440 -41.81 -7.24 -12.74
N ALA A 441 -41.34 -7.67 -11.55
CA ALA A 441 -40.33 -8.71 -11.37
C ALA A 441 -40.72 -10.09 -11.90
N GLY A 442 -42.01 -10.40 -11.92
CA GLY A 442 -42.57 -11.70 -12.35
C GLY A 442 -42.58 -11.93 -13.86
N SER A 443 -42.43 -10.85 -14.67
CA SER A 443 -42.56 -10.93 -16.12
C SER A 443 -41.43 -11.71 -16.80
N HIS A 444 -41.74 -12.30 -17.95
CA HIS A 444 -40.73 -13.01 -18.76
C HIS A 444 -39.64 -12.05 -19.26
N GLU A 445 -40.06 -10.85 -19.69
CA GLU A 445 -39.19 -9.81 -20.21
C GLU A 445 -38.15 -9.35 -19.16
N TYR A 446 -38.60 -9.18 -17.92
CA TYR A 446 -37.67 -8.82 -16.82
C TYR A 446 -36.67 -9.94 -16.54
N LYS A 447 -37.14 -11.18 -16.44
CA LYS A 447 -36.27 -12.35 -16.18
C LYS A 447 -35.25 -12.54 -17.27
N GLU A 448 -35.64 -12.38 -18.53
CA GLU A 448 -34.69 -12.49 -19.68
C GLU A 448 -33.62 -11.41 -19.62
N LYS A 449 -33.99 -10.15 -19.40
CA LYS A 449 -33.04 -9.05 -19.30
C LYS A 449 -32.15 -9.14 -18.06
N LYS A 450 -32.70 -9.60 -16.94
CA LYS A 450 -31.90 -9.88 -15.73
C LYS A 450 -30.89 -10.97 -16.01
N ALA A 451 -31.27 -12.07 -16.64
CA ALA A 451 -30.34 -13.15 -17.01
C ALA A 451 -29.23 -12.63 -17.95
N TYR A 452 -29.61 -11.80 -18.94
CA TYR A 452 -28.63 -11.15 -19.81
C TYR A 452 -27.65 -10.26 -19.02
N TYR A 453 -28.16 -9.40 -18.13
CA TYR A 453 -27.33 -8.51 -17.32
C TYR A 453 -26.36 -9.30 -16.44
N ILE A 454 -26.86 -10.31 -15.73
CA ILE A 454 -26.03 -11.16 -14.87
C ILE A 454 -24.93 -11.87 -15.70
N LYS A 455 -25.28 -12.43 -16.86
CA LYS A 455 -24.36 -13.17 -17.72
C LYS A 455 -23.18 -12.30 -18.22
N TYR A 456 -23.44 -11.05 -18.60
CA TYR A 456 -22.43 -10.20 -19.23
C TYR A 456 -21.80 -9.17 -18.30
N TYR A 457 -22.51 -8.74 -17.26
CA TYR A 457 -22.13 -7.63 -16.39
C TYR A 457 -22.23 -7.95 -14.89
N GLY A 458 -22.79 -9.11 -14.53
CA GLY A 458 -23.06 -9.45 -13.13
C GLY A 458 -21.78 -9.54 -12.25
N ASP A 459 -20.63 -9.86 -12.85
CA ASP A 459 -19.36 -9.89 -12.17
C ASP A 459 -18.62 -8.54 -12.16
N ARG A 460 -19.21 -7.50 -12.74
CA ARG A 460 -18.62 -6.16 -12.82
C ARG A 460 -18.97 -5.36 -11.56
N THR A 461 -18.11 -5.41 -10.54
CA THR A 461 -18.32 -4.76 -9.23
C THR A 461 -17.01 -4.34 -8.59
N ILE A 462 -17.05 -3.55 -7.50
CA ILE A 462 -15.86 -3.21 -6.71
C ILE A 462 -15.17 -4.48 -6.24
N GLY A 463 -13.84 -4.51 -6.41
CA GLY A 463 -13.05 -5.68 -6.05
C GLY A 463 -13.33 -6.90 -6.91
N GLU A 464 -13.79 -6.70 -8.16
CA GLU A 464 -14.07 -7.78 -9.13
C GLU A 464 -12.91 -8.77 -9.33
N LEU A 465 -11.68 -8.32 -9.07
CA LEU A 465 -10.47 -9.15 -9.16
C LEU A 465 -10.14 -9.89 -7.86
N LYS A 466 -10.84 -9.59 -6.77
CA LYS A 466 -10.72 -10.35 -5.53
C LYS A 466 -11.59 -11.61 -5.64
N LEU A 467 -11.00 -12.78 -5.42
CA LEU A 467 -11.72 -14.04 -5.56
C LEU A 467 -12.82 -14.21 -4.49
N GLU A 468 -12.66 -13.59 -3.32
CA GLU A 468 -13.65 -13.59 -2.23
C GLU A 468 -14.81 -12.60 -2.44
N THR A 469 -14.77 -11.74 -3.48
CA THR A 469 -15.81 -10.71 -3.66
C THR A 469 -17.15 -11.31 -4.10
N ARG A 470 -18.23 -10.98 -3.41
CA ARG A 470 -19.59 -11.31 -3.83
C ARG A 470 -20.07 -10.29 -4.87
N THR A 471 -20.56 -10.79 -6.00
CA THR A 471 -21.00 -10.01 -7.17
C THR A 471 -22.50 -10.19 -7.40
N PHE A 472 -23.10 -9.46 -8.33
CA PHE A 472 -24.48 -9.73 -8.75
C PHE A 472 -24.67 -11.11 -9.39
N ALA A 473 -23.60 -11.69 -9.96
CA ALA A 473 -23.64 -13.05 -10.47
C ALA A 473 -23.72 -14.09 -9.34
N THR A 474 -23.05 -13.84 -8.21
CA THR A 474 -23.09 -14.72 -7.03
C THR A 474 -24.24 -14.41 -6.07
N ASN A 475 -24.79 -13.18 -6.11
CA ASN A 475 -25.91 -12.74 -5.29
C ASN A 475 -26.94 -11.93 -6.14
N PRO A 476 -27.76 -12.63 -6.97
CA PRO A 476 -28.75 -11.98 -7.85
C PRO A 476 -29.84 -11.20 -7.13
N GLU A 477 -30.11 -11.49 -5.86
CA GLU A 477 -31.12 -10.81 -5.06
C GLU A 477 -30.74 -9.35 -4.77
N LEU A 478 -29.46 -9.08 -4.64
CA LEU A 478 -28.97 -7.71 -4.47
C LEU A 478 -29.30 -6.84 -5.69
N LEU A 479 -29.19 -7.41 -6.90
CA LEU A 479 -29.56 -6.72 -8.14
C LEU A 479 -31.08 -6.42 -8.16
N ASP A 480 -31.94 -7.40 -7.77
CA ASP A 480 -33.39 -7.20 -7.71
C ASP A 480 -33.76 -6.05 -6.77
N LYS A 481 -33.18 -6.06 -5.56
CA LYS A 481 -33.40 -5.00 -4.56
C LYS A 481 -33.01 -3.62 -5.11
N MET A 482 -31.86 -3.49 -5.75
CA MET A 482 -31.40 -2.22 -6.32
C MET A 482 -32.29 -1.75 -7.49
N VAL A 483 -32.73 -2.67 -8.35
CA VAL A 483 -33.62 -2.36 -9.47
C VAL A 483 -35.00 -1.91 -8.95
N GLU A 484 -35.55 -2.57 -7.94
CA GLU A 484 -36.81 -2.20 -7.30
C GLU A 484 -36.75 -0.80 -6.68
N GLU A 485 -35.74 -0.53 -5.87
CA GLU A 485 -35.51 0.77 -5.26
C GLU A 485 -35.38 1.88 -6.33
N ARG A 486 -34.63 1.62 -7.40
CA ARG A 486 -34.41 2.59 -8.49
C ARG A 486 -35.68 2.86 -9.28
N ALA A 487 -36.53 1.83 -9.48
CA ALA A 487 -37.81 1.97 -10.18
C ALA A 487 -38.81 2.86 -9.43
N MET A 488 -38.66 3.01 -8.10
CA MET A 488 -39.48 3.91 -7.27
C MET A 488 -39.07 5.39 -7.35
N LEU A 489 -37.90 5.69 -7.96
CA LEU A 489 -37.39 7.05 -8.08
C LEU A 489 -37.69 7.63 -9.48
N PRO A 490 -37.81 8.96 -9.65
CA PRO A 490 -37.95 9.59 -10.96
C PRO A 490 -36.82 9.19 -11.90
N VAL A 491 -37.17 8.73 -13.10
CA VAL A 491 -36.19 8.37 -14.15
C VAL A 491 -35.70 9.66 -14.80
N GLN A 492 -34.41 9.91 -14.77
CA GLN A 492 -33.79 10.95 -15.62
C GLN A 492 -33.55 10.35 -17.00
N ASP A 493 -34.08 10.99 -18.04
CA ASP A 493 -33.80 10.61 -19.43
C ASP A 493 -32.35 10.84 -19.76
N ILE A 494 -31.57 9.75 -19.86
CA ILE A 494 -30.20 9.81 -20.37
C ILE A 494 -30.31 9.98 -21.89
N ASN A 495 -30.04 11.20 -22.35
CA ASN A 495 -30.03 11.53 -23.78
C ASN A 495 -29.13 10.58 -24.56
N LYS A 496 -29.71 9.75 -25.41
CA LYS A 496 -29.00 8.94 -26.41
C LYS A 496 -28.34 9.86 -27.44
N SER A 497 -27.13 10.33 -27.16
CA SER A 497 -26.40 11.12 -28.16
C SER A 497 -25.82 10.20 -29.24
N THR A 498 -26.48 10.13 -30.37
CA THR A 498 -26.02 9.46 -31.59
C THR A 498 -25.03 10.34 -32.35
N VAL A 499 -23.81 10.49 -31.87
CA VAL A 499 -22.76 11.16 -32.62
C VAL A 499 -22.04 10.13 -33.47
N LYS A 500 -22.10 10.29 -34.83
CA LYS A 500 -21.28 9.51 -35.77
C LYS A 500 -19.82 9.92 -35.62
N ILE A 501 -19.02 9.11 -34.94
CA ILE A 501 -17.63 9.44 -34.67
C ILE A 501 -16.69 8.56 -35.50
N LYS A 502 -15.65 9.17 -36.09
CA LYS A 502 -14.62 8.45 -36.88
C LYS A 502 -13.90 7.40 -36.06
N LYS A 503 -13.65 6.21 -36.64
CA LYS A 503 -12.77 5.19 -36.09
C LYS A 503 -11.34 5.72 -36.05
N THR A 504 -10.79 5.94 -34.85
CA THR A 504 -9.38 6.29 -34.63
C THR A 504 -8.71 5.16 -33.84
N LEU A 505 -7.37 5.07 -33.90
CA LEU A 505 -6.61 4.09 -33.12
C LEU A 505 -6.88 4.25 -31.61
N ALA A 506 -6.92 5.50 -31.12
CA ALA A 506 -7.23 5.79 -29.73
C ALA A 506 -8.59 5.23 -29.30
N ARG A 507 -9.62 5.38 -30.13
CA ARG A 507 -10.96 4.86 -29.85
C ARG A 507 -11.01 3.33 -29.92
N SER A 508 -10.40 2.73 -30.93
CA SER A 508 -10.38 1.27 -31.07
C SER A 508 -9.65 0.61 -29.90
N SER A 509 -8.48 1.11 -29.54
CA SER A 509 -7.70 0.56 -28.42
C SER A 509 -8.40 0.77 -27.07
N THR A 510 -9.09 1.90 -26.85
CA THR A 510 -9.89 2.14 -25.66
C THR A 510 -11.10 1.20 -25.57
N ASN A 511 -11.79 0.93 -26.70
CA ASN A 511 -12.86 -0.06 -26.73
C ASN A 511 -12.36 -1.47 -26.38
N TYR A 512 -11.24 -1.91 -26.96
CA TYR A 512 -10.68 -3.22 -26.62
C TYR A 512 -10.19 -3.29 -25.18
N ARG A 513 -9.73 -2.19 -24.59
CA ARG A 513 -9.42 -2.10 -23.17
C ARG A 513 -10.66 -2.40 -22.31
N GLU A 514 -11.81 -1.80 -22.63
CA GLU A 514 -13.07 -2.04 -21.89
C GLU A 514 -13.59 -3.47 -22.12
N ILE A 515 -13.54 -3.99 -23.35
CA ILE A 515 -13.88 -5.39 -23.64
C ILE A 515 -13.03 -6.34 -22.80
N SER A 516 -11.71 -6.10 -22.75
CA SER A 516 -10.78 -6.92 -21.95
C SER A 516 -11.10 -6.86 -20.47
N ARG A 517 -11.48 -5.70 -19.95
CA ARG A 517 -11.90 -5.55 -18.55
C ARG A 517 -13.18 -6.34 -18.26
N MET A 518 -14.19 -6.28 -19.12
CA MET A 518 -15.41 -7.08 -18.98
C MET A 518 -15.12 -8.58 -19.03
N ASN A 519 -14.28 -9.01 -19.97
CA ASN A 519 -13.89 -10.41 -20.09
C ASN A 519 -13.12 -10.89 -18.86
N ARG A 520 -12.25 -10.05 -18.30
CA ARG A 520 -11.53 -10.32 -17.07
C ARG A 520 -12.48 -10.50 -15.88
N SER A 521 -13.45 -9.62 -15.70
CA SER A 521 -14.46 -9.74 -14.64
C SER A 521 -15.21 -11.06 -14.75
N ARG A 522 -15.66 -11.43 -15.96
CA ARG A 522 -16.35 -12.71 -16.23
C ARG A 522 -15.46 -13.93 -15.93
N LEU A 523 -14.18 -13.87 -16.33
CA LEU A 523 -13.23 -14.96 -16.06
C LEU A 523 -13.03 -15.13 -14.54
N PHE A 524 -12.83 -14.03 -13.81
CA PHE A 524 -12.67 -14.08 -12.37
C PHE A 524 -13.97 -14.55 -11.68
N GLY A 525 -15.14 -14.19 -12.21
CA GLY A 525 -16.44 -14.72 -11.77
C GLY A 525 -16.53 -16.24 -11.92
N LEU A 526 -16.06 -16.78 -13.06
CA LEU A 526 -16.03 -18.22 -13.28
C LEU A 526 -15.03 -18.94 -12.39
N MET A 527 -13.83 -18.34 -12.17
CA MET A 527 -12.83 -18.87 -11.24
C MET A 527 -13.34 -18.86 -9.79
N ARG A 528 -14.01 -17.78 -9.38
CA ARG A 528 -14.69 -17.67 -8.07
C ARG A 528 -15.70 -18.78 -7.86
N LYS A 529 -16.58 -19.00 -8.84
CA LYS A 529 -17.58 -20.07 -8.81
C LYS A 529 -16.95 -21.44 -8.62
N LEU A 530 -15.80 -21.67 -9.27
CA LEU A 530 -15.07 -22.91 -9.17
C LEU A 530 -14.47 -23.09 -7.76
N ILE A 531 -13.86 -22.03 -7.20
CA ILE A 531 -13.34 -22.02 -5.83
C ILE A 531 -14.48 -22.23 -4.81
N ASP A 532 -15.64 -21.56 -4.99
CA ASP A 532 -16.82 -21.76 -4.12
C ASP A 532 -17.30 -23.24 -4.14
N LYS A 533 -17.30 -23.89 -5.32
CA LYS A 533 -17.65 -25.32 -5.42
C LYS A 533 -16.65 -26.21 -4.69
N ILE A 534 -15.34 -25.92 -4.79
CA ILE A 534 -14.30 -26.66 -4.04
C ILE A 534 -14.52 -26.44 -2.55
N GLY A 535 -14.73 -25.18 -2.12
CA GLY A 535 -14.95 -24.82 -0.72
C GLY A 535 -16.17 -25.55 -0.15
N ALA A 536 -17.28 -25.58 -0.85
CA ALA A 536 -18.50 -26.25 -0.41
C ALA A 536 -18.33 -27.75 -0.13
N LYS A 537 -17.33 -28.38 -0.75
CA LYS A 537 -16.99 -29.81 -0.55
C LYS A 537 -15.83 -30.04 0.44
N THR A 538 -15.21 -28.96 0.96
CA THR A 538 -14.04 -29.05 1.83
C THR A 538 -14.22 -28.18 3.10
N VAL A 539 -13.76 -26.94 3.09
CA VAL A 539 -13.72 -26.05 4.26
C VAL A 539 -14.71 -24.86 4.17
N GLY A 540 -15.64 -24.90 3.23
CA GLY A 540 -16.61 -23.82 3.02
C GLY A 540 -15.93 -22.52 2.53
N GLU A 541 -16.41 -21.39 3.02
CA GLU A 541 -15.84 -20.07 2.70
C GLU A 541 -14.42 -19.87 3.23
N ASP A 542 -13.96 -20.72 4.15
CA ASP A 542 -12.61 -20.67 4.71
C ASP A 542 -11.52 -20.94 3.68
N ILE A 543 -11.91 -21.46 2.51
CA ILE A 543 -11.00 -21.70 1.37
C ILE A 543 -10.26 -20.43 0.94
N TYR A 544 -10.85 -19.25 1.12
CA TYR A 544 -10.24 -17.96 0.78
C TYR A 544 -9.06 -17.56 1.69
N HIS A 545 -8.94 -18.21 2.86
CA HIS A 545 -7.81 -18.01 3.78
C HIS A 545 -6.59 -18.91 3.44
N LEU A 546 -6.69 -19.73 2.40
CA LEU A 546 -5.61 -20.59 1.92
C LEU A 546 -5.01 -20.04 0.62
N SER A 547 -3.72 -20.29 0.39
CA SER A 547 -3.09 -20.07 -0.91
C SER A 547 -3.42 -21.21 -1.88
N LEU A 548 -3.24 -21.01 -3.20
CA LEU A 548 -3.44 -22.07 -4.20
C LEU A 548 -2.63 -23.35 -3.90
N PRO A 549 -1.34 -23.29 -3.52
CA PRO A 549 -0.59 -24.49 -3.12
C PRO A 549 -1.19 -25.21 -1.91
N GLN A 550 -1.69 -24.48 -0.90
CA GLN A 550 -2.33 -25.07 0.28
C GLN A 550 -3.66 -25.76 -0.08
N ILE A 551 -4.48 -25.14 -0.95
CA ILE A 551 -5.71 -25.78 -1.48
C ILE A 551 -5.36 -27.09 -2.20
N ARG A 552 -4.29 -27.10 -3.00
CA ARG A 552 -3.81 -28.32 -3.66
C ARG A 552 -3.44 -29.40 -2.65
N GLU A 553 -2.62 -29.07 -1.64
CA GLU A 553 -2.21 -30.03 -0.61
C GLU A 553 -3.43 -30.59 0.14
N MET A 554 -4.39 -29.74 0.50
CA MET A 554 -5.63 -30.14 1.16
C MET A 554 -6.42 -31.16 0.31
N ILE A 555 -6.62 -30.88 -0.99
CA ILE A 555 -7.43 -31.70 -1.87
C ILE A 555 -6.74 -33.04 -2.23
N PHE A 556 -5.43 -33.00 -2.53
CA PHE A 556 -4.72 -34.18 -3.06
C PHE A 556 -4.05 -35.00 -1.99
N SER A 557 -3.56 -34.40 -0.90
CA SER A 557 -2.85 -35.07 0.19
C SER A 557 -3.70 -35.22 1.45
N GLY A 558 -4.86 -34.61 1.53
CA GLY A 558 -5.70 -34.62 2.73
C GLY A 558 -5.08 -33.87 3.93
N LYS A 559 -4.16 -32.94 3.68
CA LYS A 559 -3.52 -32.16 4.75
C LYS A 559 -4.53 -31.24 5.40
N ASP A 560 -4.55 -31.24 6.73
CA ASP A 560 -5.35 -30.32 7.53
C ASP A 560 -4.67 -28.94 7.63
N PHE A 561 -5.44 -27.88 7.42
CA PHE A 561 -5.02 -26.47 7.50
C PHE A 561 -5.87 -25.66 8.49
N THR A 562 -6.52 -26.33 9.42
CA THR A 562 -7.45 -25.67 10.38
C THR A 562 -6.75 -24.56 11.20
N GLU A 563 -5.54 -24.80 11.68
CA GLU A 563 -4.81 -23.81 12.47
C GLU A 563 -4.30 -22.64 11.61
N GLU A 564 -3.82 -22.91 10.38
CA GLU A 564 -3.41 -21.86 9.45
C GLU A 564 -4.60 -20.99 9.02
N ILE A 565 -5.78 -21.57 8.81
CA ILE A 565 -7.02 -20.81 8.52
C ILE A 565 -7.39 -19.93 9.71
N LYS A 566 -7.33 -20.45 10.93
CA LYS A 566 -7.64 -19.70 12.15
C LYS A 566 -6.70 -18.52 12.33
N GLU A 567 -5.41 -18.71 12.12
CA GLU A 567 -4.42 -17.64 12.18
C GLU A 567 -4.64 -16.60 11.08
N GLU A 568 -4.90 -17.03 9.84
CA GLU A 568 -5.18 -16.10 8.74
C GLU A 568 -6.44 -15.26 9.00
N LYS A 569 -7.50 -15.85 9.57
CA LYS A 569 -8.69 -15.10 10.01
C LYS A 569 -8.34 -14.05 11.07
N ARG A 570 -7.48 -14.39 12.03
CA ARG A 570 -7.01 -13.45 13.03
C ARG A 570 -6.22 -12.30 12.39
N LEU A 571 -5.30 -12.62 11.48
CA LEU A 571 -4.53 -11.63 10.72
C LEU A 571 -5.43 -10.73 9.87
N MET A 572 -6.47 -11.26 9.24
CA MET A 572 -7.44 -10.47 8.47
C MET A 572 -8.14 -9.42 9.32
N LEU A 573 -8.44 -9.72 10.60
CA LEU A 573 -8.98 -8.73 11.53
C LEU A 573 -7.96 -7.62 11.80
N VAL A 574 -6.70 -7.98 12.07
CA VAL A 574 -5.61 -7.02 12.26
C VAL A 574 -5.44 -6.14 11.02
N TYR A 575 -5.39 -6.73 9.81
CA TYR A 575 -5.22 -5.98 8.56
C TYR A 575 -6.37 -5.00 8.29
N ASN A 576 -7.61 -5.32 8.69
CA ASN A 576 -8.75 -4.42 8.54
C ASN A 576 -8.67 -3.21 9.48
N GLU A 577 -8.02 -3.36 10.62
CA GLU A 577 -7.80 -2.30 11.59
C GLU A 577 -6.59 -1.42 11.22
N LEU A 578 -5.59 -1.96 10.51
CA LEU A 578 -4.43 -1.18 10.07
C LEU A 578 -4.83 -0.07 9.08
N PRO A 579 -4.24 1.13 9.23
CA PRO A 579 -4.44 2.21 8.27
C PRO A 579 -4.00 1.78 6.87
N THR A 580 -4.52 2.44 5.85
CA THR A 580 -4.06 2.21 4.48
C THR A 580 -2.70 2.87 4.28
N ILE A 581 -1.64 2.09 4.27
CA ILE A 581 -0.30 2.55 3.94
C ILE A 581 -0.23 2.66 2.42
N LYS A 582 -0.04 3.87 1.90
CA LYS A 582 -0.01 4.11 0.44
C LYS A 582 1.29 3.61 -0.17
N LYS A 583 2.39 3.78 0.56
CA LYS A 583 3.73 3.45 0.10
C LYS A 583 4.52 2.73 1.18
N VAL A 584 5.22 1.66 0.78
CA VAL A 584 6.18 0.94 1.62
C VAL A 584 7.51 0.84 0.88
N VAL A 585 8.60 1.23 1.53
CA VAL A 585 9.95 1.13 0.97
C VAL A 585 10.71 0.05 1.73
N LEU A 586 10.96 -1.07 1.07
CA LEU A 586 11.58 -2.25 1.66
C LEU A 586 13.05 -2.36 1.26
N LEU A 587 13.86 -2.85 2.17
CA LEU A 587 15.24 -3.22 1.95
C LEU A 587 15.37 -4.75 1.86
N GLY A 588 15.51 -5.28 0.65
CA GLY A 588 15.44 -6.72 0.39
C GLY A 588 14.03 -7.28 0.57
N ASP A 589 13.94 -8.47 1.18
CA ASP A 589 12.71 -9.19 1.49
C ASP A 589 12.55 -9.34 3.02
N PRO A 590 12.19 -8.26 3.74
CA PRO A 590 12.03 -8.34 5.18
C PRO A 590 10.81 -9.18 5.55
N VAL A 591 10.97 -10.00 6.59
CA VAL A 591 9.85 -10.71 7.21
C VAL A 591 9.21 -9.77 8.22
N ILE A 592 8.01 -9.30 7.92
CA ILE A 592 7.22 -8.45 8.82
C ILE A 592 6.14 -9.31 9.46
N ASP A 593 6.21 -9.42 10.77
CA ASP A 593 5.22 -10.16 11.55
C ASP A 593 4.14 -9.19 12.05
N PHE A 594 2.96 -9.26 11.44
CA PHE A 594 1.78 -8.51 11.86
C PHE A 594 0.99 -9.21 12.98
N SER A 595 1.39 -10.43 13.36
CA SER A 595 0.67 -11.20 14.38
C SER A 595 0.82 -10.65 15.79
N ILE A 596 1.87 -9.85 16.03
CA ILE A 596 2.22 -9.28 17.34
C ILE A 596 1.37 -8.03 17.64
N MET A 597 0.67 -7.48 16.64
CA MET A 597 -0.11 -6.25 16.80
C MET A 597 -1.34 -6.47 17.68
N ASP A 598 -1.39 -5.79 18.80
CA ASP A 598 -2.56 -5.70 19.66
C ASP A 598 -3.50 -4.58 19.18
N ARG A 599 -4.82 -4.70 19.48
CA ARG A 599 -5.95 -3.99 18.85
C ARG A 599 -6.08 -2.49 19.16
N SER A 600 -5.01 -1.75 19.36
CA SER A 600 -5.10 -0.33 19.66
C SER A 600 -4.61 0.54 18.51
N ILE A 601 -5.47 0.80 17.55
CA ILE A 601 -5.20 1.73 16.47
C ILE A 601 -5.49 3.15 16.93
N CYS A 602 -4.57 4.06 16.67
CA CYS A 602 -4.83 5.49 16.82
C CYS A 602 -5.69 5.94 15.64
N ASP A 603 -6.98 6.14 15.88
CA ASP A 603 -7.75 7.05 15.06
C ASP A 603 -7.30 8.48 15.44
N GLU A 604 -6.26 8.99 14.82
CA GLU A 604 -6.05 10.44 14.81
C GLU A 604 -7.15 11.06 13.93
N GLU A 605 -8.23 11.47 14.55
CA GLU A 605 -9.16 12.44 13.96
C GLU A 605 -8.44 13.78 13.83
N THR A 606 -7.53 13.90 12.88
CA THR A 606 -7.03 15.22 12.46
C THR A 606 -8.12 15.87 11.64
N GLU A 607 -8.96 16.67 12.27
CA GLU A 607 -10.00 17.44 11.61
C GLU A 607 -9.37 18.45 10.64
N ARG A 608 -9.42 18.16 9.34
CA ARG A 608 -9.04 19.10 8.28
C ARG A 608 -10.31 19.63 7.63
N ASP A 609 -10.57 20.91 7.76
CA ASP A 609 -11.74 21.55 7.15
C ASP A 609 -11.62 21.72 5.63
N PHE A 610 -10.41 21.56 5.06
CA PHE A 610 -10.13 21.76 3.64
C PHE A 610 -9.34 20.60 3.07
N LEU A 611 -9.97 19.87 2.15
CA LEU A 611 -9.40 18.69 1.51
C LEU A 611 -9.22 18.97 0.02
N THR A 612 -8.07 18.61 -0.53
CA THR A 612 -7.74 18.82 -1.94
C THR A 612 -7.58 17.50 -2.69
N GLY A 613 -8.01 17.50 -3.93
CA GLY A 613 -7.90 16.37 -4.85
C GLY A 613 -7.86 16.84 -6.29
N ARG A 614 -8.27 15.99 -7.20
CA ARG A 614 -8.38 16.33 -8.64
C ARG A 614 -9.83 16.51 -9.02
N GLY A 615 -10.21 17.70 -9.48
CA GLY A 615 -11.50 17.94 -10.08
C GLY A 615 -11.65 17.14 -11.38
N VAL A 616 -12.67 16.30 -11.47
CA VAL A 616 -12.89 15.40 -12.62
C VAL A 616 -14.20 15.61 -13.34
N SER A 617 -15.15 16.29 -12.71
CA SER A 617 -16.41 16.69 -13.30
C SER A 617 -16.80 18.06 -12.73
N SER A 618 -17.09 19.01 -13.62
CA SER A 618 -17.31 20.42 -13.31
C SER A 618 -18.56 20.68 -12.47
N GLY A 619 -18.53 21.74 -11.70
CA GLY A 619 -19.64 22.25 -10.92
C GLY A 619 -19.28 22.48 -9.46
N LYS A 620 -20.01 23.38 -8.83
CA LYS A 620 -19.85 23.71 -7.40
C LYS A 620 -21.20 23.49 -6.68
N ILE A 621 -21.16 22.71 -5.61
CA ILE A 621 -22.36 22.35 -4.84
C ILE A 621 -22.06 22.34 -3.34
N THR A 622 -23.11 22.50 -2.56
CA THR A 622 -23.09 22.30 -1.11
C THR A 622 -24.12 21.22 -0.76
N GLY A 623 -23.79 20.30 0.12
CA GLY A 623 -24.72 19.23 0.53
C GLY A 623 -24.22 18.42 1.69
N GLU A 624 -25.14 17.62 2.23
CA GLU A 624 -24.86 16.63 3.27
C GLU A 624 -24.07 15.46 2.68
N VAL A 625 -23.09 14.97 3.41
CA VAL A 625 -22.25 13.83 3.03
C VAL A 625 -22.87 12.53 3.54
N ILE A 626 -22.86 11.54 2.67
CA ILE A 626 -23.01 10.12 3.04
C ILE A 626 -21.72 9.36 2.75
N LYS A 627 -21.12 8.81 3.79
CA LYS A 627 -19.90 8.00 3.71
C LYS A 627 -20.27 6.54 3.42
N ILE A 628 -19.78 6.01 2.29
CA ILE A 628 -20.11 4.67 1.83
C ILE A 628 -18.83 3.88 1.63
N THR A 629 -18.64 2.85 2.43
CA THR A 629 -17.54 1.88 2.30
C THR A 629 -17.95 0.64 1.51
N ASP A 630 -19.23 0.26 1.60
CA ASP A 630 -19.83 -0.87 0.89
C ASP A 630 -21.21 -0.47 0.36
N MET A 631 -21.38 -0.48 -0.97
CA MET A 631 -22.64 -0.14 -1.63
C MET A 631 -23.82 -1.03 -1.21
N ARG A 632 -23.55 -2.22 -0.70
CA ARG A 632 -24.59 -3.18 -0.26
C ARG A 632 -25.26 -2.78 1.05
N THR A 633 -24.66 -1.88 1.81
CA THR A 633 -25.14 -1.45 3.14
C THR A 633 -26.06 -0.23 3.09
N VAL A 634 -26.24 0.39 1.92
CA VAL A 634 -27.01 1.62 1.76
C VAL A 634 -28.13 1.45 0.73
N SER A 635 -29.25 2.16 0.94
CA SER A 635 -30.34 2.22 -0.05
C SER A 635 -30.21 3.46 -0.92
N LEU A 636 -30.84 3.45 -2.10
CA LEU A 636 -30.86 4.63 -2.98
C LEU A 636 -31.56 5.83 -2.31
N LYS A 637 -32.50 5.58 -1.38
CA LYS A 637 -33.18 6.63 -0.61
C LYS A 637 -32.25 7.37 0.32
N ASP A 638 -31.30 6.65 0.94
CA ASP A 638 -30.32 7.22 1.86
C ASP A 638 -29.34 8.16 1.15
N VAL A 639 -29.06 7.86 -0.13
CA VAL A 639 -28.06 8.56 -0.97
C VAL A 639 -28.66 9.73 -1.74
N LYS A 640 -29.98 9.72 -1.94
CA LYS A 640 -30.69 10.72 -2.76
C LYS A 640 -30.35 12.14 -2.25
N ASP A 641 -29.96 13.00 -3.19
CA ASP A 641 -29.63 14.42 -2.99
C ASP A 641 -28.45 14.69 -2.02
N LYS A 642 -27.69 13.65 -1.63
CA LYS A 642 -26.49 13.77 -0.79
C LYS A 642 -25.21 13.69 -1.63
N ILE A 643 -24.09 14.10 -1.04
CA ILE A 643 -22.76 13.98 -1.62
C ILE A 643 -22.16 12.66 -1.12
N ILE A 644 -21.82 11.76 -2.04
CA ILE A 644 -21.18 10.49 -1.69
C ILE A 644 -19.71 10.75 -1.37
N ALA A 645 -19.25 10.26 -0.22
CA ALA A 645 -17.83 10.10 0.09
C ALA A 645 -17.48 8.60 0.13
N THR A 646 -16.48 8.19 -0.64
CA THR A 646 -16.10 6.78 -0.75
C THR A 646 -14.61 6.61 -1.06
N TYR A 647 -14.07 5.42 -0.87
CA TYR A 647 -12.71 5.10 -1.32
C TYR A 647 -12.58 5.14 -2.84
N SER A 648 -13.49 4.51 -3.57
CA SER A 648 -13.54 4.46 -5.05
C SER A 648 -14.90 3.98 -5.51
N THR A 649 -15.23 4.10 -6.81
CA THR A 649 -16.47 3.58 -7.37
C THR A 649 -16.22 2.64 -8.55
N ASP A 650 -17.20 1.80 -8.84
CA ASP A 650 -17.25 0.88 -9.99
C ASP A 650 -18.57 1.00 -10.76
N PRO A 651 -18.74 0.30 -11.87
CA PRO A 651 -19.99 0.32 -12.64
C PRO A 651 -21.24 -0.05 -11.85
N GLY A 652 -21.14 -0.88 -10.82
CA GLY A 652 -22.26 -1.22 -9.94
C GLY A 652 -22.80 -0.03 -9.14
N TRP A 653 -21.96 1.00 -8.93
CA TRP A 653 -22.36 2.23 -8.23
C TRP A 653 -23.21 3.17 -9.06
N PHE A 654 -23.38 2.89 -10.35
CA PHE A 654 -24.06 3.82 -11.26
C PHE A 654 -25.41 4.32 -10.70
N LEU A 655 -26.21 3.42 -10.14
CA LEU A 655 -27.53 3.79 -9.59
C LEU A 655 -27.41 4.72 -8.37
N LEU A 656 -26.40 4.51 -7.52
CA LEU A 656 -26.13 5.39 -6.37
C LEU A 656 -25.64 6.77 -6.87
N LEU A 657 -24.72 6.78 -7.84
CA LEU A 657 -24.17 8.01 -8.40
C LEU A 657 -25.22 8.82 -9.16
N ASP A 658 -26.18 8.17 -9.80
CA ASP A 658 -27.28 8.84 -10.52
C ASP A 658 -28.18 9.64 -9.58
N VAL A 659 -28.48 9.12 -8.40
CA VAL A 659 -29.33 9.81 -7.41
C VAL A 659 -28.57 10.76 -6.50
N ALA A 660 -27.24 10.64 -6.42
CA ALA A 660 -26.40 11.50 -5.62
C ALA A 660 -26.35 12.94 -6.17
N LYS A 661 -26.05 13.91 -5.29
CA LYS A 661 -25.83 15.31 -5.65
C LYS A 661 -24.45 15.57 -6.19
N GLY A 662 -23.42 14.88 -5.66
CA GLY A 662 -22.02 14.96 -6.04
C GLY A 662 -21.21 13.82 -5.49
N ILE A 663 -19.90 13.78 -5.84
CA ILE A 663 -19.03 12.63 -5.57
C ILE A 663 -17.68 13.10 -5.06
N LEU A 664 -17.27 12.55 -3.93
CA LEU A 664 -15.92 12.65 -3.36
C LEU A 664 -15.34 11.24 -3.31
N ALA A 665 -14.15 11.04 -3.89
CA ALA A 665 -13.47 9.77 -3.82
C ALA A 665 -12.01 9.93 -3.35
N GLU A 666 -11.63 9.11 -2.38
CA GLU A 666 -10.27 9.11 -1.86
C GLU A 666 -9.27 8.69 -2.93
N ARG A 667 -9.66 7.76 -3.78
CA ARG A 667 -8.85 7.20 -4.86
C ARG A 667 -9.45 7.50 -6.20
N GLY A 668 -8.59 7.54 -7.20
CA GLY A 668 -9.01 7.73 -8.57
C GLY A 668 -8.13 8.73 -9.33
N SER A 669 -8.13 8.58 -10.64
CA SER A 669 -7.43 9.44 -11.59
C SER A 669 -8.43 10.10 -12.55
N LEU A 670 -7.96 10.95 -13.44
CA LEU A 670 -8.78 11.55 -14.51
C LEU A 670 -9.44 10.51 -15.44
N LEU A 671 -8.94 9.28 -15.44
CA LEU A 671 -9.41 8.16 -16.25
C LEU A 671 -10.06 7.05 -15.40
N SER A 672 -10.26 7.27 -14.10
CA SER A 672 -10.95 6.33 -13.22
C SER A 672 -12.43 6.19 -13.59
N HIS A 673 -13.04 5.09 -13.17
CA HIS A 673 -14.48 4.87 -13.38
C HIS A 673 -15.32 6.01 -12.78
N THR A 674 -14.99 6.43 -11.55
CA THR A 674 -15.64 7.58 -10.87
C THR A 674 -15.62 8.81 -11.76
N ALA A 675 -14.47 9.15 -12.35
CA ALA A 675 -14.31 10.33 -13.21
C ALA A 675 -15.13 10.23 -14.50
N ILE A 676 -15.22 9.04 -15.09
CA ILE A 676 -15.99 8.81 -16.32
C ILE A 676 -17.48 8.95 -16.05
N VAL A 677 -17.99 8.25 -15.05
CA VAL A 677 -19.42 8.25 -14.72
C VAL A 677 -19.87 9.62 -14.22
N ALA A 678 -19.10 10.29 -13.36
CA ALA A 678 -19.43 11.63 -12.88
C ALA A 678 -19.62 12.63 -14.03
N ARG A 679 -18.76 12.58 -15.07
CA ARG A 679 -18.89 13.44 -16.27
C ARG A 679 -20.12 13.09 -17.10
N GLU A 680 -20.45 11.80 -17.24
CA GLU A 680 -21.63 11.37 -18.00
C GLU A 680 -22.92 11.77 -17.31
N LEU A 681 -22.96 11.65 -15.98
CA LEU A 681 -24.10 12.06 -15.14
C LEU A 681 -24.12 13.57 -14.86
N LYS A 682 -23.09 14.31 -15.30
CA LYS A 682 -22.91 15.75 -15.02
C LYS A 682 -22.97 16.08 -13.54
N LYS A 683 -22.45 15.20 -12.69
CA LYS A 683 -22.36 15.39 -11.25
C LYS A 683 -21.00 15.98 -10.88
N PRO A 684 -20.93 17.05 -10.10
CA PRO A 684 -19.64 17.56 -9.61
C PRO A 684 -18.88 16.48 -8.87
N ALA A 685 -17.56 16.35 -9.18
CA ALA A 685 -16.77 15.29 -8.56
C ALA A 685 -15.31 15.68 -8.38
N VAL A 686 -14.76 15.26 -7.24
CA VAL A 686 -13.33 15.36 -6.90
C VAL A 686 -12.83 13.98 -6.51
N VAL A 687 -11.69 13.56 -7.08
CA VAL A 687 -11.07 12.24 -6.80
C VAL A 687 -9.61 12.42 -6.37
N GLY A 688 -9.03 11.39 -5.77
CA GLY A 688 -7.66 11.43 -5.28
C GLY A 688 -7.48 12.35 -4.07
N ILE A 689 -8.50 12.44 -3.23
CA ILE A 689 -8.46 13.23 -1.98
C ILE A 689 -7.80 12.36 -0.91
N SER A 690 -6.61 12.76 -0.47
CA SER A 690 -5.88 12.01 0.57
C SER A 690 -6.66 11.97 1.87
N ASP A 691 -6.79 10.77 2.44
CA ASP A 691 -7.43 10.50 3.74
C ASP A 691 -8.87 11.02 3.87
N LEU A 692 -9.57 11.16 2.74
CA LEU A 692 -10.97 11.61 2.70
C LEU A 692 -11.85 10.87 3.72
N MET A 693 -11.71 9.53 3.72
CA MET A 693 -12.58 8.67 4.53
C MET A 693 -12.31 8.79 6.04
N ASN A 694 -11.16 9.31 6.45
CA ASN A 694 -10.84 9.58 7.85
C ASN A 694 -11.24 11.00 8.29
N HIS A 695 -11.30 11.96 7.36
CA HIS A 695 -11.59 13.37 7.66
C HIS A 695 -13.06 13.76 7.54
N ILE A 696 -13.86 12.96 6.81
CA ILE A 696 -15.27 13.22 6.60
C ILE A 696 -16.13 12.26 7.42
N LYS A 697 -17.19 12.79 8.05
CA LYS A 697 -18.20 12.02 8.80
C LYS A 697 -19.54 12.00 8.07
N ASN A 698 -20.35 10.98 8.33
CA ASN A 698 -21.74 10.98 7.88
C ASN A 698 -22.49 12.18 8.46
N GLY A 699 -23.20 12.90 7.58
CA GLY A 699 -23.99 14.08 7.97
C GLY A 699 -23.21 15.40 7.89
N ASP A 700 -21.90 15.39 7.65
CA ASP A 700 -21.15 16.63 7.43
C ASP A 700 -21.72 17.41 6.26
N ILE A 701 -21.82 18.74 6.40
CA ILE A 701 -22.16 19.62 5.30
C ILE A 701 -20.86 20.07 4.64
N VAL A 702 -20.74 19.80 3.34
CA VAL A 702 -19.53 20.15 2.59
C VAL A 702 -19.82 21.01 1.38
N GLU A 703 -18.91 21.89 1.04
CA GLU A 703 -18.80 22.55 -0.26
C GLU A 703 -17.83 21.75 -1.13
N LEU A 704 -18.32 21.23 -2.25
CA LEU A 704 -17.55 20.52 -3.25
C LEU A 704 -17.38 21.39 -4.49
N ASP A 705 -16.16 21.57 -4.97
CA ASP A 705 -15.85 22.31 -6.21
C ASP A 705 -15.09 21.39 -7.17
N GLY A 706 -15.81 20.86 -8.14
CA GLY A 706 -15.28 19.95 -9.14
C GLY A 706 -14.44 20.62 -10.23
N ASP A 707 -14.45 21.95 -10.33
CA ASP A 707 -13.60 22.71 -11.25
C ASP A 707 -12.24 22.95 -10.63
N LYS A 708 -12.19 23.30 -9.35
CA LYS A 708 -10.95 23.59 -8.61
C LYS A 708 -10.35 22.37 -7.91
N GLY A 709 -11.12 21.29 -7.75
CA GLY A 709 -10.66 20.03 -7.16
C GLY A 709 -10.49 20.11 -5.64
N TYR A 710 -11.46 20.69 -4.91
CA TYR A 710 -11.45 20.69 -3.45
C TYR A 710 -12.80 20.32 -2.84
N CYS A 711 -12.75 19.90 -1.59
CA CYS A 711 -13.87 19.76 -0.68
C CYS A 711 -13.58 20.54 0.59
N LYS A 712 -14.55 21.39 1.02
CA LYS A 712 -14.46 22.15 2.27
C LYS A 712 -15.59 21.70 3.19
N VAL A 713 -15.26 21.26 4.41
CA VAL A 713 -16.24 20.97 5.45
C VAL A 713 -16.77 22.29 6.03
N ILE A 714 -18.08 22.47 6.01
CA ILE A 714 -18.77 23.63 6.57
C ILE A 714 -19.25 23.21 7.95
N ARG A 715 -18.52 23.59 8.99
CA ARG A 715 -18.97 23.41 10.37
C ARG A 715 -19.74 24.62 10.80
N GLU A 716 -20.91 24.44 11.40
CA GLU A 716 -21.57 25.54 12.13
C GLU A 716 -20.64 25.93 13.28
N SER A 717 -20.17 27.20 13.26
CA SER A 717 -19.49 27.75 14.41
C SER A 717 -20.43 27.60 15.60
N LYS A 718 -20.08 26.79 16.59
CA LYS A 718 -20.72 26.84 17.89
C LYS A 718 -20.50 28.26 18.39
N ILE A 719 -21.54 29.09 18.28
CA ILE A 719 -21.61 30.37 18.99
C ILE A 719 -21.73 29.94 20.46
N GLU A 720 -20.67 30.21 21.24
CA GLU A 720 -20.71 30.12 22.70
C GLU A 720 -21.72 31.13 23.30
#